data_e863b970af35546170af8c51df7dbcc2
#
_entry.id   e863b970af35546170af8c51df7dbcc2
#
_cell.length_a   1.000
_cell.length_b   1.000
_cell.length_c   1.000
_cell.angle_alpha   90.00
_cell.angle_beta   90.00
_cell.angle_gamma   90.00
#
_symmetry.space_group_name_H-M   'P 1'
#
loop_
_entity.id
_entity.type
_entity.pdbx_description
1 polymer ?
#
loop_
_entity_poly.entity_id
_entity_poly.type
_entity_poly.pdbx_seq_one_letter_code
_entity_poly.pdbx_strand_id
1 'polypeptide(L)'
;MRRLLILLLFNILTIAGYGQTDTSLTPIDTFQSKIEIVEIDGKYIFKPILRPLVQVPGGRSPYYTYLWDFGDGNFSTQAEPTHQYAKPGEYEVAVYAVNNYDDGAKPKRPKRTIKTNKPNSALASLVPNLFQENFFSSNGFFQIFKLSDAKPGEDINLVAGVNTAGRKGKIYILSNEKIAGLDGFKLAHQSTYYNENIDTIIQKKHLNSQWASVKQSTFTKTGSPDYGIKEVSLFQSQQQAVKYFQDLYGAYNSVTAYEVDPSESDKQFTLINMDITEDMLVDTNAIVTITGVFIPEDGIANVHQVDIPVVKSHDPNKMSIYPARMNYRFQKKRKKMTYKVQFQNDGEGDAKNIRLEMKLPDEIVKNTFKLKALYPECDTCLTSQSRGCYQYYIKDDGTFVFHFKDIALPGTAAKDITDMDSTKGFILFEVETQKKLKNKSFRAYTDIYFDKNEPIRTNTATTRFRKTLSPILTLGASHTFGTPKEHTLKHQFSPGVQIGFGIAPTAPYKRPFWQAEIYTSYFGRKSESDEIEERGTIEYLVDDQTTKFEYSRIQKFEERNYLSLQIPVQIRYNINPYFSVGIGASGRKDINVKNAGENKYINTVQSPTGGFQDIEIKIDKILEKENSPLKINPFIDFNIGSVQLGPALGIRMAYDKNQKSHGGIYGIFRF
;
A
#
# COMPACT_ATOMS: atom_id res chain seq x y z
N MET A 1 -22.44 -15.33 36.47
CA MET A 1 -21.73 -15.33 35.16
C MET A 1 -22.53 -14.65 34.03
N ARG A 2 -23.81 -14.91 33.81
CA ARG A 2 -24.60 -14.21 32.75
C ARG A 2 -24.69 -12.68 32.91
N ARG A 3 -24.80 -12.17 34.14
CA ARG A 3 -24.84 -10.70 34.37
C ARG A 3 -23.48 -10.00 34.22
N LEU A 4 -22.37 -10.70 34.44
CA LEU A 4 -21.02 -10.16 34.24
C LEU A 4 -20.67 -10.07 32.73
N LEU A 5 -21.14 -10.99 31.91
CA LEU A 5 -20.93 -10.99 30.46
C LEU A 5 -21.72 -9.86 29.76
N ILE A 6 -22.93 -9.56 30.26
CA ILE A 6 -23.77 -8.46 29.75
C ILE A 6 -23.17 -7.09 30.12
N LEU A 7 -22.57 -6.96 31.33
CA LEU A 7 -21.88 -5.75 31.73
C LEU A 7 -20.57 -5.52 30.94
N LEU A 8 -19.85 -6.57 30.58
CA LEU A 8 -18.66 -6.47 29.73
C LEU A 8 -19.02 -6.11 28.27
N LEU A 9 -20.11 -6.64 27.73
CA LEU A 9 -20.62 -6.28 26.41
C LEU A 9 -21.14 -4.83 26.36
N PHE A 10 -21.79 -4.36 27.44
CA PHE A 10 -22.27 -2.98 27.50
C PHE A 10 -21.12 -1.97 27.62
N ASN A 11 -20.03 -2.29 28.34
CA ASN A 11 -18.84 -1.42 28.40
C ASN A 11 -18.03 -1.40 27.10
N ILE A 12 -18.05 -2.48 26.31
CA ILE A 12 -17.41 -2.48 24.98
C ILE A 12 -18.22 -1.64 23.97
N LEU A 13 -19.55 -1.61 24.09
CA LEU A 13 -20.41 -0.78 23.26
C LEU A 13 -20.37 0.72 23.64
N THR A 14 -20.08 1.07 24.88
CA THR A 14 -19.95 2.49 25.29
C THR A 14 -18.58 3.09 24.96
N ILE A 15 -17.52 2.29 24.82
CA ILE A 15 -16.19 2.78 24.36
C ILE A 15 -16.17 3.04 22.83
N ALA A 16 -17.08 2.42 22.06
CA ALA A 16 -17.21 2.68 20.63
C ALA A 16 -18.02 3.95 20.29
N GLY A 17 -18.61 4.64 21.30
CA GLY A 17 -19.50 5.77 21.09
C GLY A 17 -18.89 7.16 21.36
N TYR A 18 -17.64 7.28 21.76
CA TYR A 18 -16.93 8.57 21.84
C TYR A 18 -16.00 8.79 20.64
N GLY A 19 -16.57 8.70 19.44
CA GLY A 19 -16.04 9.44 18.32
C GLY A 19 -16.46 10.90 18.54
N GLN A 20 -15.55 11.76 18.99
CA GLN A 20 -15.72 13.19 18.81
C GLN A 20 -15.88 13.42 17.30
N THR A 21 -17.11 13.68 16.88
CA THR A 21 -17.36 14.44 15.67
C THR A 21 -16.89 15.85 15.99
N ASP A 22 -15.62 16.14 15.71
CA ASP A 22 -15.20 17.51 15.46
C ASP A 22 -15.97 17.98 14.22
N THR A 23 -17.20 18.44 14.46
CA THR A 23 -17.87 19.34 13.54
C THR A 23 -17.20 20.71 13.73
N SER A 24 -15.93 20.82 13.32
CA SER A 24 -15.42 22.10 12.88
C SER A 24 -16.24 22.43 11.63
N LEU A 25 -17.31 23.20 11.82
CA LEU A 25 -17.96 23.92 10.75
C LEU A 25 -16.84 24.72 10.07
N THR A 26 -16.30 24.18 8.97
CA THR A 26 -15.44 24.93 8.07
C THR A 26 -16.25 26.20 7.75
N PRO A 27 -15.71 27.39 7.99
CA PRO A 27 -16.41 28.61 7.63
C PRO A 27 -16.82 28.50 6.18
N ILE A 28 -18.09 28.59 5.87
CA ILE A 28 -18.57 28.60 4.49
C ILE A 28 -17.89 29.80 3.86
N ASP A 29 -16.95 29.54 2.94
CA ASP A 29 -16.29 30.60 2.18
C ASP A 29 -17.36 31.30 1.35
N THR A 30 -17.79 32.44 1.81
CA THR A 30 -18.82 33.28 1.16
C THR A 30 -18.20 34.13 0.04
N PHE A 31 -16.88 34.14 -0.10
CA PHE A 31 -16.19 34.89 -1.14
C PHE A 31 -16.41 34.27 -2.51
N GLN A 32 -16.99 35.02 -3.43
CA GLN A 32 -17.21 34.58 -4.80
C GLN A 32 -16.00 34.92 -5.66
N SER A 33 -15.14 33.95 -5.90
CA SER A 33 -14.02 34.08 -6.84
C SER A 33 -14.53 34.32 -8.27
N LYS A 34 -13.95 35.27 -8.99
CA LYS A 34 -14.32 35.62 -10.37
C LYS A 34 -13.11 35.96 -11.22
N ILE A 35 -13.29 35.96 -12.54
CA ILE A 35 -12.30 36.41 -13.52
C ILE A 35 -12.75 37.75 -14.08
N GLU A 36 -11.89 38.76 -13.99
CA GLU A 36 -12.07 40.01 -14.71
C GLU A 36 -11.28 39.95 -16.05
N ILE A 37 -11.90 40.47 -17.11
CA ILE A 37 -11.34 40.42 -18.46
C ILE A 37 -11.41 41.78 -19.06
N VAL A 38 -10.28 42.25 -19.59
CA VAL A 38 -10.20 43.50 -20.36
C VAL A 38 -9.72 43.12 -21.76
N GLU A 39 -10.49 43.54 -22.76
CA GLU A 39 -10.11 43.36 -24.18
C GLU A 39 -9.51 44.67 -24.72
N ILE A 40 -8.30 44.55 -25.31
CA ILE A 40 -7.60 45.65 -25.93
C ILE A 40 -7.03 45.12 -27.24
N ASP A 41 -7.46 45.67 -28.37
CA ASP A 41 -7.01 45.35 -29.73
C ASP A 41 -7.03 43.83 -30.05
N GLY A 42 -8.11 43.15 -29.59
CA GLY A 42 -8.26 41.70 -29.80
C GLY A 42 -7.40 40.83 -28.91
N LYS A 43 -6.70 41.42 -27.94
CA LYS A 43 -5.99 40.72 -26.85
C LYS A 43 -6.81 40.78 -25.60
N TYR A 44 -6.86 39.68 -24.88
CA TYR A 44 -7.58 39.58 -23.59
C TYR A 44 -6.58 39.55 -22.45
N ILE A 45 -6.72 40.48 -21.52
CA ILE A 45 -5.95 40.51 -20.27
C ILE A 45 -6.85 39.94 -19.18
N PHE A 46 -6.37 38.97 -18.46
CA PHE A 46 -7.11 38.26 -17.42
C PHE A 46 -6.60 38.62 -16.04
N LYS A 47 -7.52 38.93 -15.14
CA LYS A 47 -7.25 39.25 -13.74
C LYS A 47 -8.07 38.34 -12.82
N PRO A 48 -7.44 37.55 -11.93
CA PRO A 48 -8.17 36.73 -11.01
C PRO A 48 -8.58 37.57 -9.79
N ILE A 49 -9.86 37.54 -9.42
CA ILE A 49 -10.35 38.10 -8.18
C ILE A 49 -10.60 36.93 -7.23
N LEU A 50 -9.67 36.73 -6.33
CA LEU A 50 -9.68 35.64 -5.36
C LEU A 50 -9.83 36.20 -3.95
N ARG A 51 -10.19 35.33 -2.99
CA ARG A 51 -10.28 35.75 -1.59
C ARG A 51 -8.95 36.30 -1.10
N PRO A 52 -8.94 37.28 -0.18
CA PRO A 52 -7.71 37.73 0.45
C PRO A 52 -7.01 36.57 1.17
N LEU A 53 -5.69 36.50 1.04
CA LEU A 53 -4.87 35.53 1.77
C LEU A 53 -4.76 35.94 3.24
N VAL A 54 -4.80 34.96 4.13
CA VAL A 54 -4.70 35.15 5.58
C VAL A 54 -3.36 34.58 6.04
N GLN A 55 -2.46 35.46 6.45
CA GLN A 55 -1.14 35.06 6.94
C GLN A 55 -1.29 34.32 8.29
N VAL A 56 -0.65 33.17 8.41
CA VAL A 56 -0.53 32.47 9.68
C VAL A 56 0.33 33.31 10.65
N PRO A 57 -0.11 33.56 11.90
CA PRO A 57 0.66 34.33 12.86
C PRO A 57 2.09 33.78 13.04
N GLY A 58 3.09 34.61 12.81
CA GLY A 58 4.51 34.21 12.82
C GLY A 58 4.95 33.39 11.61
N GLY A 59 4.08 33.18 10.64
CA GLY A 59 4.36 32.51 9.38
C GLY A 59 4.85 33.45 8.30
N ARG A 60 5.15 32.89 7.15
CA ARG A 60 5.60 33.60 5.94
C ARG A 60 4.45 34.35 5.28
N SER A 61 4.79 35.32 4.43
CA SER A 61 3.80 36.02 3.62
C SER A 61 3.15 35.04 2.64
N PRO A 62 1.81 34.93 2.63
CA PRO A 62 1.11 34.05 1.75
C PRO A 62 1.04 34.60 0.33
N TYR A 63 1.02 33.70 -0.66
CA TYR A 63 0.89 34.05 -2.07
C TYR A 63 0.12 32.97 -2.86
N TYR A 64 -0.37 33.33 -4.03
CA TYR A 64 -1.01 32.43 -4.97
C TYR A 64 -0.03 31.96 -6.06
N THR A 65 -0.12 30.68 -6.44
CA THR A 65 0.36 30.16 -7.72
C THR A 65 -0.83 29.88 -8.63
N TYR A 66 -0.68 30.05 -9.93
CA TYR A 66 -1.76 30.04 -10.90
C TYR A 66 -1.51 29.04 -12.01
N LEU A 67 -2.60 28.49 -12.53
CA LEU A 67 -2.67 27.83 -13.82
C LEU A 67 -3.94 28.30 -14.52
N TRP A 68 -3.77 29.02 -15.60
CA TRP A 68 -4.86 29.47 -16.47
C TRP A 68 -5.05 28.42 -17.58
N ASP A 69 -6.31 28.09 -17.81
CA ASP A 69 -6.78 27.33 -18.96
C ASP A 69 -7.65 28.29 -19.77
N PHE A 70 -7.24 28.61 -20.98
CA PHE A 70 -7.97 29.55 -21.83
C PHE A 70 -9.09 28.89 -22.64
N GLY A 71 -9.24 27.56 -22.55
CA GLY A 71 -10.29 26.80 -23.24
C GLY A 71 -9.98 26.47 -24.70
N ASP A 72 -8.81 26.80 -25.18
CA ASP A 72 -8.34 26.53 -26.56
C ASP A 72 -7.07 25.67 -26.60
N GLY A 73 -6.72 25.02 -25.50
CA GLY A 73 -5.50 24.20 -25.35
C GLY A 73 -4.25 25.03 -25.01
N ASN A 74 -4.40 26.33 -24.77
CA ASN A 74 -3.33 27.20 -24.30
C ASN A 74 -3.42 27.40 -22.79
N PHE A 75 -2.27 27.54 -22.13
CA PHE A 75 -2.15 27.68 -20.67
C PHE A 75 -1.20 28.81 -20.29
N SER A 76 -1.31 29.30 -19.05
CA SER A 76 -0.37 30.25 -18.48
C SER A 76 -0.26 30.07 -16.97
N THR A 77 0.93 30.31 -16.41
CA THR A 77 1.18 30.33 -14.96
C THR A 77 1.34 31.75 -14.41
N GLN A 78 1.21 32.76 -15.24
CA GLN A 78 1.29 34.16 -14.83
C GLN A 78 0.10 34.58 -13.95
N ALA A 79 0.30 35.55 -13.06
CA ALA A 79 -0.77 36.06 -12.21
C ALA A 79 -1.87 36.78 -13.02
N GLU A 80 -1.48 37.63 -13.97
CA GLU A 80 -2.34 38.38 -14.87
C GLU A 80 -1.89 38.15 -16.32
N PRO A 81 -2.25 37.02 -16.95
CA PRO A 81 -1.79 36.71 -18.30
C PRO A 81 -2.54 37.50 -19.36
N THR A 82 -1.88 37.65 -20.53
CA THR A 82 -2.50 38.12 -21.75
C THR A 82 -2.61 36.95 -22.73
N HIS A 83 -3.78 36.77 -23.34
CA HIS A 83 -4.02 35.75 -24.34
C HIS A 83 -4.76 36.27 -25.57
N GLN A 84 -4.56 35.65 -26.72
CA GLN A 84 -5.22 35.96 -27.97
C GLN A 84 -5.66 34.68 -28.66
N TYR A 85 -6.94 34.60 -28.99
CA TYR A 85 -7.52 33.43 -29.64
C TYR A 85 -7.24 33.44 -31.16
N ALA A 86 -6.80 32.32 -31.69
CA ALA A 86 -6.49 32.16 -33.11
C ALA A 86 -7.73 31.93 -34.00
N LYS A 87 -8.78 31.33 -33.42
CA LYS A 87 -10.02 30.97 -34.14
C LYS A 87 -11.21 31.71 -33.49
N PRO A 88 -12.27 32.06 -34.28
CA PRO A 88 -13.51 32.54 -33.66
C PRO A 88 -14.19 31.40 -32.93
N GLY A 89 -14.82 31.68 -31.77
CA GLY A 89 -15.45 30.65 -30.98
C GLY A 89 -15.94 31.15 -29.63
N GLU A 90 -16.47 30.21 -28.88
CA GLU A 90 -16.85 30.40 -27.48
C GLU A 90 -15.89 29.57 -26.62
N TYR A 91 -15.17 30.20 -25.73
CA TYR A 91 -14.14 29.60 -24.91
C TYR A 91 -14.47 29.71 -23.43
N GLU A 92 -14.42 28.61 -22.70
CA GLU A 92 -14.55 28.61 -21.25
C GLU A 92 -13.16 28.79 -20.63
N VAL A 93 -12.88 29.97 -20.09
CA VAL A 93 -11.64 30.27 -19.38
C VAL A 93 -11.80 29.90 -17.91
N ALA A 94 -10.82 29.20 -17.37
CA ALA A 94 -10.73 28.83 -15.96
C ALA A 94 -9.38 29.23 -15.35
N VAL A 95 -9.36 29.58 -14.08
CA VAL A 95 -8.13 29.74 -13.33
C VAL A 95 -8.12 28.80 -12.13
N TYR A 96 -7.04 28.04 -12.01
CA TYR A 96 -6.72 27.18 -10.89
C TYR A 96 -5.67 27.89 -10.04
N ALA A 97 -6.04 28.22 -8.78
CA ALA A 97 -5.15 28.91 -7.88
C ALA A 97 -4.87 28.06 -6.64
N VAL A 98 -3.62 28.05 -6.21
CA VAL A 98 -3.18 27.37 -4.99
C VAL A 98 -2.65 28.42 -4.02
N ASN A 99 -3.23 28.46 -2.84
CA ASN A 99 -2.82 29.35 -1.75
C ASN A 99 -1.66 28.74 -0.97
N ASN A 100 -0.51 29.39 -1.02
CA ASN A 100 0.69 29.00 -0.30
C ASN A 100 0.82 29.81 0.99
N TYR A 101 1.20 29.17 2.11
CA TYR A 101 1.35 29.79 3.44
C TYR A 101 0.11 30.47 4.02
N ASP A 102 -1.04 30.11 3.53
CA ASP A 102 -2.33 30.67 3.91
C ASP A 102 -3.08 29.71 4.85
N ASP A 103 -3.80 30.26 5.84
CA ASP A 103 -4.59 29.47 6.81
C ASP A 103 -6.00 29.13 6.31
N GLY A 104 -6.37 29.60 5.13
CA GLY A 104 -7.70 29.41 4.57
C GLY A 104 -7.80 28.22 3.62
N ALA A 105 -9.05 27.89 3.27
CA ALA A 105 -9.34 26.87 2.28
C ALA A 105 -8.88 27.32 0.88
N LYS A 106 -8.57 26.33 0.02
CA LYS A 106 -8.27 26.57 -1.39
C LYS A 106 -9.42 27.35 -2.06
N PRO A 107 -9.15 28.41 -2.85
CA PRO A 107 -10.19 29.17 -3.52
C PRO A 107 -10.95 28.28 -4.51
N LYS A 108 -12.26 28.57 -4.63
CA LYS A 108 -13.08 27.91 -5.65
C LYS A 108 -12.59 28.36 -7.03
N ARG A 109 -12.56 27.41 -7.98
CA ARG A 109 -12.17 27.65 -9.36
C ARG A 109 -13.18 28.56 -10.07
N PRO A 110 -12.87 29.82 -10.37
CA PRO A 110 -13.74 30.65 -11.18
C PRO A 110 -13.61 30.28 -12.66
N LYS A 111 -14.72 30.38 -13.38
CA LYS A 111 -14.81 30.16 -14.80
C LYS A 111 -15.51 31.35 -15.45
N ARG A 112 -15.16 31.67 -16.68
CA ARG A 112 -15.82 32.69 -17.46
C ARG A 112 -15.79 32.37 -18.95
N THR A 113 -16.93 32.45 -19.60
CA THR A 113 -17.06 32.26 -21.05
C THR A 113 -16.75 33.54 -21.79
N ILE A 114 -15.95 33.40 -22.87
CA ILE A 114 -15.59 34.47 -23.80
C ILE A 114 -16.12 34.08 -25.16
N LYS A 115 -16.73 35.08 -25.89
CA LYS A 115 -17.10 34.94 -27.28
C LYS A 115 -16.21 35.86 -28.13
N THR A 116 -15.42 35.26 -28.98
CA THR A 116 -14.59 36.01 -29.93
C THR A 116 -15.12 35.86 -31.34
N ASN A 117 -15.46 36.99 -31.99
CA ASN A 117 -16.03 37.01 -33.36
C ASN A 117 -15.04 37.44 -34.42
N LYS A 118 -13.93 38.07 -34.05
CA LYS A 118 -12.89 38.57 -34.98
C LYS A 118 -11.50 38.20 -34.49
N PRO A 119 -11.06 36.97 -34.68
CA PRO A 119 -9.69 36.62 -34.35
C PRO A 119 -8.74 37.30 -35.33
N ASN A 120 -7.65 37.82 -34.82
CA ASN A 120 -6.55 38.28 -35.69
C ASN A 120 -5.45 37.22 -35.65
N SER A 121 -5.56 36.23 -36.56
CA SER A 121 -4.64 35.11 -36.63
C SER A 121 -3.16 35.49 -36.83
N ALA A 122 -2.95 36.63 -37.54
CA ALA A 122 -1.61 37.16 -37.75
C ALA A 122 -0.97 37.73 -36.46
N LEU A 123 -1.78 38.25 -35.54
CA LEU A 123 -1.31 38.73 -34.25
C LEU A 123 -1.24 37.63 -33.17
N ALA A 124 -2.07 36.59 -33.26
CA ALA A 124 -2.04 35.47 -32.31
C ALA A 124 -0.69 34.74 -32.31
N SER A 125 -0.06 34.63 -33.45
CA SER A 125 1.29 34.04 -33.62
C SER A 125 2.41 34.93 -33.05
N LEU A 126 2.13 36.20 -32.74
CA LEU A 126 3.13 37.14 -32.23
C LEU A 126 3.13 37.25 -30.68
N VAL A 127 2.17 36.67 -30.01
CA VAL A 127 2.14 36.60 -28.55
C VAL A 127 2.82 35.29 -28.09
N PRO A 128 4.06 35.35 -27.58
CA PRO A 128 4.76 34.15 -27.19
C PRO A 128 4.00 33.46 -26.06
N ASN A 129 3.64 32.20 -26.21
CA ASN A 129 3.13 31.41 -25.10
C ASN A 129 4.30 30.76 -24.38
N LEU A 130 4.86 31.48 -23.40
CA LEU A 130 6.02 31.06 -22.63
C LEU A 130 5.82 29.71 -21.93
N PHE A 131 4.59 29.39 -21.54
CA PHE A 131 4.28 28.08 -20.94
C PHE A 131 4.49 26.95 -21.95
N GLN A 132 3.96 27.09 -23.14
CA GLN A 132 4.10 26.07 -24.19
C GLN A 132 5.50 25.98 -24.79
N GLU A 133 6.19 27.12 -24.94
CA GLU A 133 7.56 27.17 -25.46
C GLU A 133 8.54 26.45 -24.53
N ASN A 134 8.37 26.61 -23.22
CA ASN A 134 9.25 26.04 -22.20
C ASN A 134 8.74 24.72 -21.61
N PHE A 135 7.60 24.22 -22.09
CA PHE A 135 6.97 23.04 -21.51
C PHE A 135 7.80 21.77 -21.67
N PHE A 136 8.38 21.57 -22.85
CA PHE A 136 9.17 20.38 -23.15
C PHE A 136 10.66 20.64 -22.86
N SER A 137 11.33 19.68 -22.23
CA SER A 137 12.80 19.64 -22.22
C SER A 137 13.33 19.55 -23.65
N SER A 138 14.59 19.95 -23.89
CA SER A 138 15.21 20.12 -25.21
C SER A 138 15.04 18.93 -26.18
N ASN A 139 14.77 17.72 -25.67
CA ASN A 139 14.54 16.51 -26.45
C ASN A 139 13.26 15.76 -26.02
N GLY A 140 12.37 16.40 -25.27
CA GLY A 140 11.17 15.77 -24.71
C GLY A 140 10.00 15.81 -25.71
N PHE A 141 9.38 14.65 -25.97
CA PHE A 141 8.15 14.56 -26.75
C PHE A 141 6.89 14.43 -25.88
N PHE A 142 7.06 14.13 -24.58
CA PHE A 142 5.96 13.99 -23.66
C PHE A 142 6.38 14.42 -22.25
N GLN A 143 5.53 15.23 -21.61
CA GLN A 143 5.77 15.72 -20.26
C GLN A 143 4.45 15.95 -19.51
N ILE A 144 4.49 15.86 -18.19
CA ILE A 144 3.39 16.21 -17.29
C ILE A 144 3.89 17.34 -16.37
N PHE A 145 3.16 18.44 -16.36
CA PHE A 145 3.33 19.53 -15.40
C PHE A 145 2.36 19.35 -14.24
N LYS A 146 2.76 19.71 -13.01
CA LYS A 146 1.89 19.77 -11.84
C LYS A 146 1.88 21.18 -11.27
N LEU A 147 0.71 21.69 -10.91
CA LEU A 147 0.58 23.02 -10.29
C LEU A 147 1.02 23.02 -8.83
N SER A 148 0.75 21.95 -8.10
CA SER A 148 0.99 21.86 -6.64
C SER A 148 1.35 20.45 -6.19
N ASP A 149 1.72 20.33 -4.92
CA ASP A 149 1.78 19.04 -4.24
C ASP A 149 0.39 18.57 -3.80
N ALA A 150 0.26 17.26 -3.51
CA ALA A 150 -1.01 16.67 -3.12
C ALA A 150 -1.36 16.98 -1.65
N LYS A 151 -2.41 17.74 -1.43
CA LYS A 151 -2.97 17.98 -0.10
C LYS A 151 -4.30 17.23 0.04
N PRO A 152 -4.41 16.26 0.97
CA PRO A 152 -5.64 15.49 1.14
C PRO A 152 -6.88 16.36 1.37
N GLY A 153 -7.97 16.03 0.69
CA GLY A 153 -9.20 16.83 0.70
C GLY A 153 -9.23 18.00 -0.29
N GLU A 154 -8.15 18.21 -1.06
CA GLU A 154 -8.10 19.16 -2.17
C GLU A 154 -7.96 18.42 -3.51
N ASP A 155 -8.01 19.18 -4.61
CA ASP A 155 -7.72 18.68 -5.95
C ASP A 155 -6.30 19.05 -6.38
N ILE A 156 -5.72 18.26 -7.28
CA ILE A 156 -4.47 18.56 -7.98
C ILE A 156 -4.73 18.73 -9.47
N ASN A 157 -4.04 19.71 -10.06
CA ASN A 157 -4.15 20.02 -11.48
C ASN A 157 -2.85 19.64 -12.19
N LEU A 158 -2.99 18.83 -13.23
CA LEU A 158 -1.90 18.36 -14.05
C LEU A 158 -2.17 18.79 -15.49
N VAL A 159 -1.13 19.17 -16.21
CA VAL A 159 -1.17 19.37 -17.65
C VAL A 159 -0.27 18.32 -18.31
N ALA A 160 -0.86 17.43 -19.08
CA ALA A 160 -0.11 16.48 -19.90
C ALA A 160 0.08 17.10 -21.29
N GLY A 161 1.32 17.30 -21.70
CA GLY A 161 1.67 17.82 -23.01
C GLY A 161 2.38 16.76 -23.85
N VAL A 162 2.03 16.69 -25.13
CA VAL A 162 2.68 15.83 -26.11
C VAL A 162 3.10 16.64 -27.33
N ASN A 163 4.31 16.39 -27.83
CA ASN A 163 4.75 16.79 -29.15
C ASN A 163 4.69 15.56 -30.03
N THR A 164 3.69 15.51 -30.90
CA THR A 164 3.43 14.34 -31.74
C THR A 164 4.44 14.22 -32.89
N ALA A 165 5.09 15.32 -33.25
CA ALA A 165 5.97 15.39 -34.44
C ALA A 165 5.30 14.79 -35.70
N GLY A 166 4.01 15.12 -35.92
CA GLY A 166 3.22 14.64 -37.05
C GLY A 166 2.73 13.18 -36.94
N ARG A 167 2.82 12.52 -35.76
CA ARG A 167 2.47 11.11 -35.57
C ARG A 167 1.22 10.96 -34.72
N LYS A 168 0.34 10.08 -35.15
CA LYS A 168 -0.75 9.60 -34.29
C LYS A 168 -0.20 8.73 -33.18
N GLY A 169 -0.91 8.66 -32.05
CA GLY A 169 -0.49 7.82 -30.92
C GLY A 169 -1.49 7.79 -29.79
N LYS A 170 -1.06 7.19 -28.70
CA LYS A 170 -1.85 7.12 -27.45
C LYS A 170 -1.04 7.59 -26.26
N ILE A 171 -1.69 8.36 -25.41
CA ILE A 171 -1.18 8.75 -24.11
C ILE A 171 -1.86 7.90 -23.05
N TYR A 172 -1.08 7.35 -22.11
CA TYR A 172 -1.54 6.65 -20.92
C TYR A 172 -1.13 7.42 -19.69
N ILE A 173 -2.07 7.72 -18.81
CA ILE A 173 -1.80 8.32 -17.48
C ILE A 173 -2.07 7.26 -16.43
N LEU A 174 -1.03 6.88 -15.70
CA LEU A 174 -1.02 5.84 -14.69
C LEU A 174 -0.98 6.50 -13.31
N SER A 175 -1.96 6.23 -12.46
CA SER A 175 -2.05 6.76 -11.10
C SER A 175 -2.39 5.68 -10.09
N ASN A 176 -2.29 6.00 -8.80
CA ASN A 176 -2.53 5.06 -7.70
C ASN A 176 -1.57 3.87 -7.70
N GLU A 177 -0.30 4.16 -7.46
CA GLU A 177 0.72 3.11 -7.35
C GLU A 177 0.35 2.05 -6.31
N LYS A 178 0.38 0.78 -6.72
CA LYS A 178 0.14 -0.36 -5.81
C LYS A 178 1.12 -0.41 -4.64
N ILE A 179 2.35 0.07 -4.83
CA ILE A 179 3.34 0.14 -3.76
C ILE A 179 2.94 1.15 -2.69
N ALA A 180 2.28 2.22 -3.03
CA ALA A 180 1.71 3.17 -2.07
C ALA A 180 0.56 2.55 -1.26
N GLY A 181 -0.20 1.62 -1.85
CA GLY A 181 -1.28 0.89 -1.17
C GLY A 181 -2.50 1.73 -0.87
N LEU A 182 -2.68 2.83 -1.60
CA LEU A 182 -3.77 3.78 -1.48
C LEU A 182 -4.33 4.07 -2.87
N ASP A 183 -5.63 4.22 -2.96
CA ASP A 183 -6.30 4.83 -4.10
C ASP A 183 -6.48 6.33 -3.81
N GLY A 184 -5.34 7.03 -3.80
CA GLY A 184 -5.25 8.41 -3.33
C GLY A 184 -5.70 9.46 -4.33
N PHE A 185 -5.80 9.11 -5.62
CA PHE A 185 -6.23 10.01 -6.69
C PHE A 185 -7.51 9.47 -7.34
N LYS A 186 -8.50 10.34 -7.47
CA LYS A 186 -9.71 10.10 -8.26
C LYS A 186 -9.79 11.12 -9.38
N LEU A 187 -9.96 10.67 -10.61
CA LEU A 187 -10.19 11.57 -11.73
C LEU A 187 -11.51 12.32 -11.50
N ALA A 188 -11.43 13.64 -11.34
CA ALA A 188 -12.57 14.52 -11.14
C ALA A 188 -13.05 15.14 -12.45
N HIS A 189 -12.11 15.65 -13.24
CA HIS A 189 -12.40 16.32 -14.51
C HIS A 189 -11.19 16.22 -15.44
N GLN A 190 -11.46 16.26 -16.75
CA GLN A 190 -10.43 16.36 -17.77
C GLN A 190 -10.95 17.24 -18.91
N SER A 191 -10.07 18.07 -19.45
CA SER A 191 -10.39 18.92 -20.61
C SER A 191 -9.46 18.55 -21.76
N THR A 192 -10.06 18.26 -22.90
CA THR A 192 -9.41 17.99 -24.16
C THR A 192 -9.76 19.10 -25.15
N TYR A 193 -8.85 19.46 -26.06
CA TYR A 193 -8.98 20.65 -26.92
C TYR A 193 -8.83 20.34 -28.38
N TYR A 194 -8.43 19.10 -28.72
CA TYR A 194 -8.05 18.69 -30.07
C TYR A 194 -8.84 17.48 -30.55
N ASN A 195 -10.10 17.35 -30.09
CA ASN A 195 -10.99 16.20 -30.36
C ASN A 195 -10.40 14.83 -29.92
N GLU A 196 -9.56 14.82 -28.91
CA GLU A 196 -9.01 13.58 -28.35
C GLU A 196 -10.13 12.65 -27.89
N ASN A 197 -10.06 11.40 -28.32
CA ASN A 197 -10.97 10.37 -27.86
C ASN A 197 -10.46 9.81 -26.52
N ILE A 198 -11.32 9.87 -25.51
CA ILE A 198 -10.98 9.42 -24.16
C ILE A 198 -11.44 7.99 -23.98
N ASP A 199 -10.50 7.07 -23.77
CA ASP A 199 -10.79 5.69 -23.41
C ASP A 199 -10.62 5.49 -21.90
N THR A 200 -11.73 5.51 -21.15
CA THR A 200 -11.75 5.31 -19.71
C THR A 200 -11.74 3.84 -19.28
N ILE A 201 -11.97 2.91 -20.22
CA ILE A 201 -12.07 1.47 -19.96
C ILE A 201 -11.01 0.70 -20.72
N ILE A 202 -9.79 0.70 -20.23
CA ILE A 202 -8.74 -0.11 -20.85
C ILE A 202 -8.78 -1.52 -20.27
N GLN A 203 -9.32 -2.46 -21.03
CA GLN A 203 -9.21 -3.88 -20.70
C GLN A 203 -7.77 -4.35 -20.99
N LYS A 204 -7.17 -5.07 -20.01
CA LYS A 204 -5.82 -5.67 -20.14
C LYS A 204 -5.58 -6.41 -21.47
N LYS A 205 -6.64 -6.94 -22.06
CA LYS A 205 -6.60 -7.71 -23.33
C LYS A 205 -6.30 -6.84 -24.55
N HIS A 206 -6.78 -5.58 -24.58
CA HIS A 206 -6.53 -4.62 -25.66
C HIS A 206 -5.11 -4.05 -25.64
N LEU A 207 -4.52 -3.88 -24.47
CA LEU A 207 -3.14 -3.42 -24.32
C LEU A 207 -2.14 -4.36 -25.01
N ASN A 208 -2.28 -5.67 -24.82
CA ASN A 208 -1.35 -6.64 -25.41
C ASN A 208 -1.39 -6.63 -26.94
N SER A 209 -2.56 -6.41 -27.56
CA SER A 209 -2.67 -6.34 -29.03
C SER A 209 -2.14 -5.04 -29.61
N GLN A 210 -2.32 -3.91 -28.93
CA GLN A 210 -1.78 -2.62 -29.35
C GLN A 210 -0.25 -2.56 -29.23
N TRP A 211 0.31 -3.23 -28.24
CA TRP A 211 1.76 -3.32 -28.04
C TRP A 211 2.46 -4.23 -29.04
N ALA A 212 1.77 -5.26 -29.51
CA ALA A 212 2.28 -6.11 -30.59
C ALA A 212 2.44 -5.33 -31.92
N SER A 213 1.72 -4.21 -32.10
CA SER A 213 1.81 -3.37 -33.29
C SER A 213 2.93 -2.31 -33.24
N VAL A 214 3.48 -2.02 -32.06
CA VAL A 214 4.63 -1.10 -31.88
C VAL A 214 5.91 -1.80 -32.29
N LYS A 215 6.20 -1.81 -33.58
CA LYS A 215 7.22 -2.66 -34.19
C LYS A 215 8.68 -2.36 -33.84
N GLN A 216 9.04 -1.22 -33.25
CA GLN A 216 10.46 -0.85 -32.95
C GLN A 216 10.55 0.33 -31.98
N SER A 217 9.86 0.31 -30.85
CA SER A 217 9.98 1.42 -29.91
C SER A 217 11.08 1.17 -28.89
N THR A 218 12.06 2.07 -28.88
CA THR A 218 12.90 2.32 -27.72
C THR A 218 12.13 3.26 -26.80
N PHE A 219 12.15 3.00 -25.48
CA PHE A 219 11.57 3.92 -24.51
C PHE A 219 12.64 4.90 -24.04
N THR A 220 12.32 6.18 -24.09
CA THR A 220 13.07 7.21 -23.37
C THR A 220 12.31 7.57 -22.11
N LYS A 221 13.02 7.63 -20.98
CA LYS A 221 12.47 8.07 -19.72
C LYS A 221 12.95 9.47 -19.42
N THR A 222 12.02 10.43 -19.36
CA THR A 222 12.27 11.77 -18.84
C THR A 222 11.78 11.86 -17.39
N GLY A 223 12.50 12.58 -16.55
CA GLY A 223 12.08 12.88 -15.19
C GLY A 223 11.20 14.13 -15.14
N SER A 224 10.60 14.38 -13.97
CA SER A 224 9.96 15.66 -13.69
C SER A 224 10.95 16.80 -13.92
N PRO A 225 10.54 17.97 -14.45
CA PRO A 225 11.39 19.16 -14.54
C PRO A 225 12.02 19.53 -13.20
N ASP A 226 11.32 19.27 -12.10
CA ASP A 226 11.80 19.45 -10.73
C ASP A 226 13.06 18.62 -10.38
N TYR A 227 13.45 17.64 -11.20
CA TYR A 227 14.48 16.67 -10.85
C TYR A 227 15.70 16.65 -11.76
N GLY A 228 15.74 17.43 -12.82
CA GLY A 228 16.88 17.50 -13.72
C GLY A 228 17.37 16.13 -14.24
N ILE A 229 16.51 15.14 -14.32
CA ILE A 229 16.89 13.79 -14.77
C ILE A 229 17.15 13.84 -16.26
N LYS A 230 18.40 13.59 -16.64
CA LYS A 230 18.78 13.44 -18.04
C LYS A 230 18.05 12.26 -18.68
N GLU A 231 17.67 12.45 -19.91
CA GLU A 231 17.07 11.41 -20.75
C GLU A 231 17.96 10.18 -20.83
N VAL A 232 17.43 9.02 -20.49
CA VAL A 232 18.15 7.75 -20.55
C VAL A 232 17.44 6.82 -21.53
N SER A 233 18.11 6.43 -22.60
CA SER A 233 17.64 5.35 -23.48
C SER A 233 17.65 4.03 -22.69
N LEU A 234 16.45 3.44 -22.49
CA LEU A 234 16.30 2.34 -21.53
C LEU A 234 16.43 0.94 -22.14
N PHE A 235 16.25 0.76 -23.47
CA PHE A 235 16.12 -0.59 -24.02
C PHE A 235 16.77 -0.76 -25.38
N GLN A 236 17.40 -1.93 -25.55
CA GLN A 236 18.03 -2.37 -26.79
C GLN A 236 17.14 -3.36 -27.59
N SER A 237 16.02 -3.82 -27.04
CA SER A 237 15.14 -4.77 -27.72
C SER A 237 13.66 -4.55 -27.43
N GLN A 238 12.80 -4.89 -28.39
CA GLN A 238 11.35 -4.81 -28.30
C GLN A 238 10.76 -5.61 -27.14
N GLN A 239 11.31 -6.79 -26.86
CA GLN A 239 10.84 -7.65 -25.74
C GLN A 239 11.07 -7.00 -24.39
N GLN A 240 12.19 -6.31 -24.21
CA GLN A 240 12.48 -5.56 -22.97
C GLN A 240 11.53 -4.37 -22.81
N ALA A 241 11.20 -3.66 -23.89
CA ALA A 241 10.27 -2.55 -23.88
C ALA A 241 8.85 -3.00 -23.50
N VAL A 242 8.35 -4.08 -24.11
CA VAL A 242 7.04 -4.66 -23.80
C VAL A 242 6.98 -5.11 -22.32
N LYS A 243 7.99 -5.81 -21.84
CA LYS A 243 8.07 -6.25 -20.46
C LYS A 243 8.08 -5.07 -19.48
N TYR A 244 8.87 -4.05 -19.76
CA TYR A 244 8.93 -2.84 -18.94
C TYR A 244 7.56 -2.18 -18.81
N PHE A 245 6.84 -2.02 -19.93
CA PHE A 245 5.52 -1.41 -19.86
C PHE A 245 4.50 -2.30 -19.11
N GLN A 246 4.54 -3.61 -19.31
CA GLN A 246 3.69 -4.53 -18.57
C GLN A 246 3.95 -4.43 -17.06
N ASP A 247 5.22 -4.36 -16.65
CA ASP A 247 5.62 -4.18 -15.26
C ASP A 247 5.17 -2.81 -14.74
N LEU A 248 5.34 -1.75 -15.54
CA LEU A 248 4.90 -0.40 -15.22
C LEU A 248 3.37 -0.33 -15.06
N TYR A 249 2.62 -0.82 -16.06
CA TYR A 249 1.16 -0.90 -16.01
C TYR A 249 0.67 -1.74 -14.81
N GLY A 250 1.35 -2.85 -14.55
CA GLY A 250 1.06 -3.72 -13.41
C GLY A 250 1.31 -3.06 -12.05
N ALA A 251 2.09 -1.98 -11.99
CA ALA A 251 2.43 -1.26 -10.76
C ALA A 251 1.33 -0.27 -10.31
N TYR A 252 0.39 0.08 -11.17
CA TYR A 252 -0.67 1.06 -10.91
C TYR A 252 -2.06 0.42 -10.85
N ASN A 253 -2.99 1.06 -10.14
CA ASN A 253 -4.39 0.64 -10.04
C ASN A 253 -5.29 1.35 -11.05
N SER A 254 -4.96 2.60 -11.42
CA SER A 254 -5.78 3.44 -12.28
C SER A 254 -5.03 3.83 -13.55
N VAL A 255 -5.70 3.74 -14.68
CA VAL A 255 -5.16 4.11 -15.99
C VAL A 255 -6.24 4.85 -16.79
N THR A 256 -5.85 5.98 -17.37
CA THR A 256 -6.66 6.72 -18.36
C THR A 256 -5.89 6.80 -19.67
N ALA A 257 -6.54 6.65 -20.81
CA ALA A 257 -5.90 6.76 -22.10
C ALA A 257 -6.58 7.79 -23.00
N TYR A 258 -5.78 8.42 -23.85
CA TYR A 258 -6.20 9.41 -24.83
C TYR A 258 -5.62 9.02 -26.19
N GLU A 259 -6.44 9.11 -27.23
CA GLU A 259 -5.97 9.05 -28.60
C GLU A 259 -5.56 10.45 -29.07
N VAL A 260 -4.40 10.55 -29.65
CA VAL A 260 -3.81 11.82 -30.10
C VAL A 260 -3.66 11.80 -31.62
N ASP A 261 -4.23 12.82 -32.27
CA ASP A 261 -4.14 13.01 -33.73
C ASP A 261 -3.47 14.36 -34.03
N PRO A 262 -2.35 14.42 -34.78
CA PRO A 262 -1.63 15.65 -35.10
C PRO A 262 -2.37 16.59 -36.07
N SER A 263 -3.53 16.21 -36.56
CA SER A 263 -4.27 16.99 -37.57
C SER A 263 -4.60 18.43 -37.15
N GLU A 264 -4.78 18.68 -35.87
CA GLU A 264 -5.08 20.00 -35.31
C GLU A 264 -3.82 20.76 -34.84
N SER A 265 -2.87 20.08 -34.23
CA SER A 265 -1.62 20.65 -33.75
C SER A 265 -0.61 19.54 -33.43
N ASP A 266 0.68 19.79 -33.73
CA ASP A 266 1.76 18.89 -33.30
C ASP A 266 1.98 18.90 -31.78
N LYS A 267 1.76 20.04 -31.14
CA LYS A 267 1.83 20.17 -29.69
C LYS A 267 0.40 20.20 -29.13
N GLN A 268 0.06 19.17 -28.39
CA GLN A 268 -1.27 19.02 -27.77
C GLN A 268 -1.15 18.92 -26.26
N PHE A 269 -2.12 19.51 -25.56
CA PHE A 269 -2.15 19.58 -24.11
C PHE A 269 -3.51 19.12 -23.60
N THR A 270 -3.51 18.36 -22.54
CA THR A 270 -4.71 17.88 -21.86
C THR A 270 -4.64 18.27 -20.38
N LEU A 271 -5.67 18.92 -19.88
CA LEU A 271 -5.79 19.24 -18.47
C LEU A 271 -6.45 18.08 -17.74
N ILE A 272 -5.83 17.65 -16.64
CA ILE A 272 -6.30 16.56 -15.80
C ILE A 272 -6.44 17.09 -14.38
N ASN A 273 -7.65 17.08 -13.86
CA ASN A 273 -7.95 17.44 -12.47
C ASN A 273 -8.28 16.16 -11.71
N MET A 274 -7.58 15.93 -10.59
CA MET A 274 -7.77 14.76 -9.73
C MET A 274 -8.06 15.19 -8.31
N ASP A 275 -9.11 14.63 -7.70
CA ASP A 275 -9.35 14.75 -6.27
C ASP A 275 -8.37 13.92 -5.47
N ILE A 276 -7.84 14.49 -4.41
CA ILE A 276 -6.93 13.83 -3.49
C ILE A 276 -7.74 13.31 -2.31
N THR A 277 -7.81 11.99 -2.16
CA THR A 277 -8.62 11.36 -1.12
C THR A 277 -8.04 11.57 0.28
N GLU A 278 -8.91 11.57 1.30
CA GLU A 278 -8.49 11.66 2.70
C GLU A 278 -7.65 10.46 3.16
N ASP A 279 -7.69 9.34 2.45
CA ASP A 279 -6.85 8.18 2.72
C ASP A 279 -5.35 8.52 2.70
N MET A 280 -4.96 9.57 1.97
CA MET A 280 -3.60 10.08 1.95
C MET A 280 -3.17 10.77 3.26
N LEU A 281 -4.08 11.16 4.15
CA LEU A 281 -3.74 11.72 5.47
C LEU A 281 -2.88 10.77 6.31
N VAL A 282 -2.99 9.47 6.08
CA VAL A 282 -2.20 8.47 6.79
C VAL A 282 -0.72 8.52 6.41
N ASP A 283 -0.41 8.98 5.20
CA ASP A 283 0.93 8.97 4.62
C ASP A 283 1.39 10.38 4.19
N THR A 284 0.98 11.41 4.91
CA THR A 284 1.52 12.76 4.71
C THR A 284 3.05 12.71 4.75
N ASN A 285 3.70 13.38 3.80
CA ASN A 285 5.13 13.36 3.49
C ASN A 285 5.61 12.13 2.67
N ALA A 286 4.69 11.31 2.20
CA ALA A 286 4.98 10.35 1.14
C ALA A 286 5.24 11.09 -0.18
N ILE A 287 6.06 10.49 -1.03
CA ILE A 287 6.08 10.81 -2.46
C ILE A 287 5.20 9.74 -3.13
N VAL A 288 4.24 10.17 -3.92
CA VAL A 288 3.45 9.30 -4.81
C VAL A 288 3.76 9.68 -6.25
N THR A 289 3.76 8.70 -7.15
CA THR A 289 4.18 8.92 -8.52
C THR A 289 2.97 8.81 -9.45
N ILE A 290 2.84 9.76 -10.36
CA ILE A 290 1.99 9.64 -11.55
C ILE A 290 2.92 9.46 -12.75
N THR A 291 2.63 8.46 -13.56
CA THR A 291 3.44 8.15 -14.74
C THR A 291 2.60 8.32 -15.99
N GLY A 292 3.09 9.12 -16.90
CA GLY A 292 2.55 9.24 -18.25
C GLY A 292 3.41 8.49 -19.26
N VAL A 293 2.77 7.93 -20.27
CA VAL A 293 3.42 7.22 -21.36
C VAL A 293 2.78 7.65 -22.67
N PHE A 294 3.57 8.22 -23.56
CA PHE A 294 3.15 8.50 -24.96
C PHE A 294 3.72 7.41 -25.88
N ILE A 295 2.85 6.79 -26.65
CA ILE A 295 3.19 5.75 -27.61
C ILE A 295 2.72 6.20 -28.98
N PRO A 296 3.63 6.68 -29.83
CA PRO A 296 3.29 6.96 -31.22
C PRO A 296 3.05 5.66 -32.00
N GLU A 297 2.27 5.71 -33.06
CA GLU A 297 2.06 4.56 -33.97
C GLU A 297 3.38 4.07 -34.55
N ASP A 298 4.28 5.01 -34.88
CA ASP A 298 5.63 4.74 -35.35
C ASP A 298 6.64 5.59 -34.58
N GLY A 299 7.68 4.95 -34.01
CA GLY A 299 8.77 5.67 -33.36
C GLY A 299 9.04 5.29 -31.94
N ILE A 300 9.57 6.24 -31.18
CA ILE A 300 10.03 6.02 -29.81
C ILE A 300 8.92 6.38 -28.84
N ALA A 301 8.56 5.45 -27.94
CA ALA A 301 7.65 5.73 -26.84
C ALA A 301 8.37 6.51 -25.73
N ASN A 302 7.67 7.50 -25.15
CA ASN A 302 8.19 8.38 -24.14
C ASN A 302 7.49 8.14 -22.81
N VAL A 303 8.25 8.05 -21.74
CA VAL A 303 7.75 7.90 -20.37
C VAL A 303 8.18 9.09 -19.55
N HIS A 304 7.22 9.75 -18.91
CA HIS A 304 7.48 10.83 -17.97
C HIS A 304 6.87 10.50 -16.59
N GLN A 305 7.67 10.62 -15.54
CA GLN A 305 7.22 10.41 -14.16
C GLN A 305 7.22 11.72 -13.40
N VAL A 306 6.10 12.01 -12.75
CA VAL A 306 5.97 13.16 -11.85
C VAL A 306 5.84 12.63 -10.43
N ASP A 307 6.77 13.03 -9.58
CA ASP A 307 6.72 12.74 -8.16
C ASP A 307 5.92 13.84 -7.44
N ILE A 308 4.90 13.42 -6.72
CA ILE A 308 3.97 14.30 -6.04
C ILE A 308 4.08 14.05 -4.55
N PRO A 309 4.73 14.95 -3.79
CA PRO A 309 4.73 14.87 -2.33
C PRO A 309 3.33 15.05 -1.76
N VAL A 310 2.94 14.20 -0.83
CA VAL A 310 1.70 14.34 -0.07
C VAL A 310 1.98 15.24 1.12
N VAL A 311 1.26 16.35 1.25
CA VAL A 311 1.52 17.39 2.25
C VAL A 311 0.29 17.69 3.11
N LYS A 312 0.50 18.13 4.34
CA LYS A 312 -0.57 18.69 5.19
C LYS A 312 -0.77 20.19 4.95
N SER A 313 0.31 20.85 4.58
CA SER A 313 0.34 22.26 4.25
C SER A 313 1.35 22.47 3.12
N HIS A 314 1.17 23.51 2.33
CA HIS A 314 2.10 23.87 1.25
C HIS A 314 3.34 24.58 1.82
N ASP A 315 4.09 23.90 2.71
CA ASP A 315 5.36 24.37 3.26
C ASP A 315 6.50 23.95 2.33
N PRO A 316 7.30 24.87 1.78
CA PRO A 316 8.43 24.54 0.92
C PRO A 316 9.62 23.91 1.67
N ASN A 317 9.72 24.12 3.01
CA ASN A 317 10.77 23.49 3.82
C ASN A 317 10.29 22.13 4.32
N LYS A 318 10.45 21.11 3.50
CA LYS A 318 9.89 19.78 3.79
C LYS A 318 10.84 18.66 3.43
N MET A 319 10.65 17.54 4.11
CA MET A 319 11.29 16.27 3.78
C MET A 319 10.24 15.25 3.37
N SER A 320 10.40 14.66 2.21
CA SER A 320 9.51 13.63 1.66
C SER A 320 10.26 12.33 1.46
N ILE A 321 9.54 11.20 1.38
CA ILE A 321 10.11 9.86 1.30
C ILE A 321 9.35 8.95 0.34
N TYR A 322 10.11 8.14 -0.40
CA TYR A 322 9.59 7.06 -1.25
C TYR A 322 10.40 5.77 -1.05
N PRO A 323 9.75 4.60 -0.84
CA PRO A 323 8.35 4.44 -0.54
C PRO A 323 8.02 4.77 0.92
N ALA A 324 6.93 5.50 1.19
CA ALA A 324 6.47 5.76 2.55
C ALA A 324 5.87 4.51 3.20
N ARG A 325 5.41 3.54 2.40
CA ARG A 325 4.89 2.24 2.85
C ARG A 325 5.67 1.10 2.22
N MET A 326 6.12 0.15 3.05
CA MET A 326 6.86 -1.01 2.62
C MET A 326 6.12 -2.31 2.96
N ASN A 327 6.29 -3.32 2.09
CA ASN A 327 5.81 -4.66 2.41
C ASN A 327 6.84 -5.38 3.29
N TYR A 328 6.45 -5.78 4.50
CA TYR A 328 7.35 -6.44 5.44
C TYR A 328 7.80 -7.84 4.99
N ARG A 329 7.04 -8.51 4.13
CA ARG A 329 7.32 -9.88 3.69
C ARG A 329 8.68 -10.06 3.01
N PHE A 330 9.20 -9.03 2.36
CA PHE A 330 10.41 -9.12 1.53
C PHE A 330 11.61 -8.41 2.17
N GLN A 331 11.70 -8.37 3.50
CA GLN A 331 12.72 -7.62 4.23
C GLN A 331 14.08 -8.32 4.39
N LYS A 332 14.28 -9.49 3.75
CA LYS A 332 15.59 -10.15 3.76
C LYS A 332 16.65 -9.45 2.90
N LYS A 333 16.23 -8.57 1.97
CA LYS A 333 17.10 -7.77 1.09
C LYS A 333 17.07 -6.31 1.51
N ARG A 334 18.16 -5.59 1.29
CA ARG A 334 18.18 -4.13 1.38
C ARG A 334 17.15 -3.53 0.43
N LYS A 335 16.46 -2.48 0.87
CA LYS A 335 15.51 -1.72 0.06
C LYS A 335 16.05 -0.34 -0.20
N LYS A 336 15.86 0.14 -1.41
CA LYS A 336 16.17 1.51 -1.78
C LYS A 336 15.08 2.43 -1.27
N MET A 337 15.51 3.52 -0.67
CA MET A 337 14.66 4.58 -0.16
C MET A 337 15.10 5.88 -0.80
N THR A 338 14.17 6.63 -1.36
CA THR A 338 14.43 7.94 -1.93
C THR A 338 13.90 9.01 -0.99
N TYR A 339 14.75 9.98 -0.67
CA TYR A 339 14.39 11.15 0.12
C TYR A 339 14.51 12.40 -0.74
N LYS A 340 13.55 13.31 -0.62
CA LYS A 340 13.62 14.67 -1.15
C LYS A 340 13.58 15.65 0.01
N VAL A 341 14.58 16.49 0.13
CA VAL A 341 14.61 17.63 1.04
C VAL A 341 14.45 18.88 0.21
N GLN A 342 13.41 19.65 0.46
CA GLN A 342 13.11 20.92 -0.20
C GLN A 342 13.28 22.06 0.80
N PHE A 343 13.72 23.20 0.30
CA PHE A 343 13.94 24.40 1.09
C PHE A 343 13.69 25.65 0.25
N GLN A 344 13.39 26.76 0.91
CA GLN A 344 13.22 28.06 0.29
C GLN A 344 13.90 29.11 1.13
N ASN A 345 14.66 29.98 0.47
CA ASN A 345 15.22 31.17 1.12
C ASN A 345 14.15 32.27 1.21
N ASP A 346 13.71 32.60 2.42
CA ASP A 346 12.73 33.65 2.69
C ASP A 346 13.34 34.99 3.12
N GLY A 347 14.65 35.10 3.03
CA GLY A 347 15.40 36.32 3.36
C GLY A 347 15.28 37.43 2.30
N GLU A 348 15.88 38.59 2.61
CA GLU A 348 15.93 39.75 1.73
C GLU A 348 17.07 39.65 0.69
N GLY A 349 17.99 38.73 0.88
CA GLY A 349 19.17 38.54 0.02
C GLY A 349 19.51 37.10 -0.30
N ASP A 350 20.49 36.89 -1.13
CA ASP A 350 20.95 35.60 -1.56
C ASP A 350 21.56 34.79 -0.42
N ALA A 351 21.06 33.56 -0.19
CA ALA A 351 21.75 32.65 0.71
C ALA A 351 22.98 32.04 0.01
N LYS A 352 24.15 32.18 0.65
CA LYS A 352 25.43 31.68 0.10
C LYS A 352 25.76 30.28 0.55
N ASN A 353 25.48 29.96 1.81
CA ASN A 353 25.77 28.65 2.37
C ASN A 353 24.47 28.02 2.90
N ILE A 354 24.13 26.87 2.35
CA ILE A 354 22.92 26.12 2.82
C ILE A 354 23.39 24.77 3.34
N ARG A 355 23.14 24.52 4.63
CA ARG A 355 23.53 23.29 5.30
C ARG A 355 22.31 22.52 5.75
N LEU A 356 22.17 21.31 5.26
CA LEU A 356 21.09 20.38 5.55
C LEU A 356 21.61 19.30 6.52
N GLU A 357 21.19 19.34 7.77
CA GLU A 357 21.54 18.36 8.78
C GLU A 357 20.43 17.33 8.93
N MET A 358 20.62 16.16 8.34
CA MET A 358 19.60 15.12 8.25
C MET A 358 19.75 14.10 9.38
N LYS A 359 18.71 13.94 10.18
CA LYS A 359 18.59 12.89 11.19
C LYS A 359 17.94 11.67 10.56
N LEU A 360 18.77 10.85 9.92
CA LEU A 360 18.35 9.58 9.32
C LEU A 360 18.32 8.48 10.39
N PRO A 361 17.29 7.60 10.40
CA PRO A 361 17.15 6.55 11.39
C PRO A 361 18.20 5.44 11.23
N ASP A 362 18.38 4.63 12.28
CA ASP A 362 19.36 3.51 12.29
C ASP A 362 19.01 2.42 11.26
N GLU A 363 17.78 2.33 10.83
CA GLU A 363 17.33 1.44 9.76
C GLU A 363 17.96 1.77 8.40
N ILE A 364 18.57 2.95 8.23
CA ILE A 364 19.21 3.42 7.01
C ILE A 364 20.73 3.25 7.09
N VAL A 365 21.31 2.72 6.03
CA VAL A 365 22.76 2.56 5.85
C VAL A 365 23.31 3.82 5.17
N LYS A 366 23.75 4.79 5.96
CA LYS A 366 24.10 6.15 5.52
C LYS A 366 25.21 6.20 4.47
N ASN A 367 26.17 5.28 4.50
CA ASN A 367 27.25 5.19 3.51
C ASN A 367 26.80 4.67 2.13
N THR A 368 25.51 4.33 1.96
CA THR A 368 24.92 3.99 0.65
C THR A 368 24.32 5.19 -0.07
N PHE A 369 24.53 6.40 0.46
CA PHE A 369 24.04 7.65 -0.11
C PHE A 369 24.45 7.79 -1.59
N LYS A 370 23.46 8.12 -2.43
CA LYS A 370 23.63 8.44 -3.85
C LYS A 370 22.76 9.65 -4.17
N LEU A 371 23.41 10.76 -4.46
CA LEU A 371 22.72 11.93 -4.97
C LEU A 371 22.12 11.62 -6.33
N LYS A 372 20.87 12.02 -6.55
CA LYS A 372 20.13 11.85 -7.81
C LYS A 372 19.94 13.16 -8.55
N ALA A 373 19.57 14.20 -7.81
CA ALA A 373 19.37 15.54 -8.33
C ALA A 373 19.52 16.57 -7.22
N LEU A 374 19.84 17.79 -7.57
CA LEU A 374 19.91 18.93 -6.69
C LEU A 374 19.59 20.23 -7.44
N TYR A 375 19.13 21.22 -6.71
CA TYR A 375 19.03 22.59 -7.17
C TYR A 375 19.32 23.54 -5.98
N PRO A 376 20.10 24.61 -6.13
CA PRO A 376 20.81 25.04 -7.35
C PRO A 376 21.82 24.00 -7.86
N GLU A 377 21.95 23.91 -9.18
CA GLU A 377 22.89 22.96 -9.81
C GLU A 377 24.34 23.37 -9.49
N CYS A 378 25.11 22.44 -8.98
CA CYS A 378 26.52 22.62 -8.71
C CYS A 378 27.23 21.26 -8.65
N ASP A 379 28.58 21.29 -8.79
CA ASP A 379 29.41 20.10 -8.73
C ASP A 379 29.91 19.81 -7.30
N THR A 380 30.45 18.61 -7.10
CA THR A 380 31.12 18.26 -5.83
C THR A 380 32.34 19.11 -5.62
N CYS A 381 32.56 19.62 -4.41
CA CYS A 381 33.76 20.41 -4.05
C CYS A 381 35.03 19.56 -4.21
N LEU A 382 35.98 20.04 -4.97
CA LEU A 382 37.28 19.37 -5.19
C LEU A 382 38.22 19.55 -3.99
N THR A 383 38.13 20.68 -3.31
CA THR A 383 38.94 21.02 -2.13
C THR A 383 38.09 21.67 -1.05
N SER A 384 38.61 21.80 0.15
CA SER A 384 37.93 22.51 1.25
C SER A 384 37.67 23.99 0.98
N GLN A 385 38.46 24.60 0.08
CA GLN A 385 38.37 26.01 -0.32
C GLN A 385 37.50 26.24 -1.56
N SER A 386 37.03 25.18 -2.23
CA SER A 386 36.18 25.31 -3.41
C SER A 386 34.87 26.03 -3.06
N ARG A 387 34.37 26.83 -4.03
CA ARG A 387 33.14 27.63 -3.96
C ARG A 387 32.19 27.25 -5.09
N GLY A 388 30.92 27.58 -4.96
CA GLY A 388 29.90 27.22 -5.95
C GLY A 388 29.71 25.71 -6.07
N CYS A 389 29.84 24.98 -4.98
CA CYS A 389 29.85 23.50 -4.99
C CYS A 389 29.18 22.92 -3.76
N TYR A 390 28.98 21.58 -3.75
CA TYR A 390 28.47 20.89 -2.57
C TYR A 390 29.49 19.89 -2.01
N GLN A 391 29.34 19.60 -0.72
CA GLN A 391 30.00 18.49 -0.04
C GLN A 391 29.02 17.78 0.89
N TYR A 392 29.32 16.52 1.24
CA TYR A 392 28.55 15.79 2.26
C TYR A 392 29.47 14.98 3.15
N TYR A 393 29.07 14.80 4.40
CA TYR A 393 29.80 14.02 5.40
C TYR A 393 28.86 13.57 6.52
N ILE A 394 29.35 12.66 7.36
CA ILE A 394 28.63 12.17 8.54
C ILE A 394 29.37 12.68 9.78
N LYS A 395 28.66 13.36 10.68
CA LYS A 395 29.21 13.78 11.99
C LYS A 395 29.37 12.57 12.92
N ASP A 396 30.13 12.73 14.00
CA ASP A 396 30.36 11.68 15.02
C ASP A 396 29.08 11.22 15.70
N ASP A 397 28.09 12.09 15.83
CA ASP A 397 26.75 11.77 16.35
C ASP A 397 25.86 11.02 15.34
N GLY A 398 26.40 10.70 14.17
CA GLY A 398 25.69 10.04 13.09
C GLY A 398 24.76 10.94 12.27
N THR A 399 24.76 12.25 12.46
CA THR A 399 24.01 13.19 11.61
C THR A 399 24.64 13.25 10.23
N PHE A 400 23.80 13.06 9.18
CA PHE A 400 24.24 13.20 7.81
C PHE A 400 24.13 14.68 7.41
N VAL A 401 25.22 15.27 6.94
CA VAL A 401 25.29 16.68 6.55
C VAL A 401 25.50 16.81 5.06
N PHE A 402 24.64 17.57 4.39
CA PHE A 402 24.82 18.03 3.01
C PHE A 402 24.98 19.55 3.03
N HIS A 403 26.03 20.05 2.43
CA HIS A 403 26.39 21.46 2.52
C HIS A 403 26.68 22.04 1.14
N PHE A 404 25.85 22.98 0.72
CA PHE A 404 26.09 23.85 -0.42
C PHE A 404 27.00 25.00 0.04
N LYS A 405 28.07 25.23 -0.67
CA LYS A 405 29.08 26.26 -0.37
C LYS A 405 29.10 27.34 -1.44
N ASP A 406 28.90 28.56 -1.03
CA ASP A 406 28.98 29.77 -1.85
C ASP A 406 28.15 29.65 -3.14
N ILE A 407 26.90 29.22 -2.98
CA ILE A 407 25.87 29.24 -4.03
C ILE A 407 25.03 30.51 -3.84
N ALA A 408 24.44 31.03 -4.89
CA ALA A 408 23.54 32.17 -4.80
C ALA A 408 22.08 31.69 -4.95
N LEU A 409 21.38 31.42 -3.81
CA LEU A 409 19.95 31.14 -3.83
C LEU A 409 19.19 32.41 -3.46
N PRO A 410 18.45 33.05 -4.40
CA PRO A 410 17.76 34.31 -4.15
C PRO A 410 16.76 34.21 -2.98
N GLY A 411 16.55 35.30 -2.29
CA GLY A 411 15.55 35.42 -1.24
C GLY A 411 14.19 35.87 -1.78
N THR A 412 13.09 35.41 -1.18
CA THR A 412 11.72 35.79 -1.61
C THR A 412 11.42 37.28 -1.41
N ALA A 413 12.11 37.97 -0.51
CA ALA A 413 11.93 39.37 -0.23
C ALA A 413 12.91 40.28 -1.03
N ALA A 414 13.70 39.71 -1.92
CA ALA A 414 14.59 40.49 -2.78
C ALA A 414 13.78 41.29 -3.84
N LYS A 415 14.22 42.54 -4.12
CA LYS A 415 13.42 43.50 -4.91
C LYS A 415 13.21 43.12 -6.37
N ASP A 416 14.05 42.25 -6.92
CA ASP A 416 14.06 41.92 -8.36
C ASP A 416 13.50 40.51 -8.64
N ILE A 417 12.90 39.84 -7.66
CA ILE A 417 12.36 38.50 -7.82
C ILE A 417 10.95 38.55 -8.40
N THR A 418 10.81 38.10 -9.61
CA THR A 418 9.51 37.93 -10.30
C THR A 418 9.03 36.47 -10.28
N ASP A 419 9.96 35.52 -10.13
CA ASP A 419 9.69 34.08 -10.07
C ASP A 419 10.05 33.51 -8.68
N MET A 420 9.01 33.16 -7.91
CA MET A 420 9.18 32.56 -6.57
C MET A 420 9.80 31.16 -6.59
N ASP A 421 9.76 30.46 -7.73
CA ASP A 421 10.38 29.15 -7.84
C ASP A 421 11.92 29.25 -7.86
N SER A 422 12.47 30.35 -8.33
CA SER A 422 13.92 30.61 -8.30
C SER A 422 14.50 30.69 -6.88
N THR A 423 13.66 30.95 -5.88
CA THR A 423 14.07 31.04 -4.46
C THR A 423 14.08 29.69 -3.74
N LYS A 424 13.62 28.65 -4.41
CA LYS A 424 13.51 27.28 -3.87
C LYS A 424 14.74 26.45 -4.23
N GLY A 425 15.09 25.54 -3.34
CA GLY A 425 16.13 24.55 -3.61
C GLY A 425 15.72 23.18 -3.12
N PHE A 426 16.42 22.15 -3.61
CA PHE A 426 16.19 20.79 -3.14
C PHE A 426 17.42 19.89 -3.32
N ILE A 427 17.43 18.79 -2.57
CA ILE A 427 18.25 17.62 -2.86
C ILE A 427 17.34 16.38 -2.95
N LEU A 428 17.60 15.54 -3.94
CA LEU A 428 17.00 14.22 -4.10
C LEU A 428 18.09 13.17 -3.99
N PHE A 429 17.96 12.22 -3.08
CA PHE A 429 18.97 11.19 -2.88
C PHE A 429 18.37 9.83 -2.58
N GLU A 430 19.11 8.78 -2.91
CA GLU A 430 18.78 7.39 -2.65
C GLU A 430 19.73 6.85 -1.56
N VAL A 431 19.18 6.08 -0.63
CA VAL A 431 19.90 5.32 0.38
C VAL A 431 19.33 3.92 0.50
N GLU A 432 20.07 2.98 1.07
CA GLU A 432 19.58 1.61 1.29
C GLU A 432 19.25 1.39 2.77
N THR A 433 18.24 0.55 3.01
CA THR A 433 17.93 0.09 4.36
C THR A 433 18.89 -1.01 4.81
N GLN A 434 18.93 -1.24 6.12
CA GLN A 434 19.54 -2.46 6.66
C GLN A 434 18.82 -3.73 6.16
N LYS A 435 19.54 -4.85 6.21
CA LYS A 435 19.01 -6.17 5.89
C LYS A 435 18.04 -6.64 6.93
N LYS A 436 17.14 -6.93 7.33
CA LYS A 436 16.32 -7.40 8.46
C LYS A 436 15.75 -6.26 9.29
N LEU A 437 14.93 -5.45 8.65
CA LEU A 437 14.18 -4.41 9.35
C LEU A 437 13.20 -5.03 10.37
N LYS A 438 13.04 -4.35 11.50
CA LYS A 438 11.94 -4.64 12.45
C LYS A 438 10.63 -4.11 11.86
N ASN A 439 9.50 -4.80 12.10
CA ASN A 439 8.17 -4.31 11.70
C ASN A 439 7.72 -3.13 12.58
N LYS A 440 8.48 -2.05 12.53
CA LYS A 440 8.26 -0.81 13.26
C LYS A 440 8.52 0.37 12.34
N SER A 441 7.63 1.35 12.34
CA SER A 441 7.83 2.59 11.58
C SER A 441 9.10 3.30 12.02
N PHE A 442 9.80 3.89 11.08
CA PHE A 442 10.97 4.73 11.34
C PHE A 442 10.81 6.11 10.68
N ARG A 443 11.56 7.08 11.16
CA ARG A 443 11.33 8.50 10.89
C ARG A 443 12.64 9.21 10.59
N ALA A 444 12.57 10.21 9.68
CA ALA A 444 13.67 11.11 9.35
C ALA A 444 13.18 12.56 9.33
N TYR A 445 14.06 13.50 9.61
CA TYR A 445 13.82 14.94 9.45
C TYR A 445 15.14 15.65 9.13
N THR A 446 15.04 16.91 8.71
CA THR A 446 16.21 17.74 8.35
C THR A 446 16.10 19.08 9.06
N ASP A 447 17.21 19.54 9.63
CA ASP A 447 17.40 20.91 10.08
C ASP A 447 18.15 21.68 8.97
N ILE A 448 17.53 22.74 8.45
CA ILE A 448 18.02 23.55 7.33
C ILE A 448 18.62 24.83 7.87
N TYR A 449 19.88 25.09 7.60
CA TYR A 449 20.59 26.30 7.97
C TYR A 449 20.87 27.13 6.73
N PHE A 450 20.42 28.38 6.71
CA PHE A 450 20.78 29.38 5.72
C PHE A 450 21.85 30.31 6.32
N ASP A 451 23.05 30.28 5.77
CA ASP A 451 24.21 31.03 6.26
C ASP A 451 24.43 30.85 7.77
N LYS A 452 24.23 31.90 8.55
CA LYS A 452 24.39 31.94 10.02
C LYS A 452 23.05 31.95 10.78
N ASN A 453 21.94 31.83 10.08
CA ASN A 453 20.60 31.90 10.68
C ASN A 453 20.30 30.67 11.52
N GLU A 454 19.31 30.80 12.42
CA GLU A 454 18.74 29.66 13.16
C GLU A 454 18.15 28.63 12.21
N PRO A 455 18.23 27.34 12.56
CA PRO A 455 17.76 26.28 11.67
C PRO A 455 16.24 26.25 11.54
N ILE A 456 15.79 25.97 10.34
CA ILE A 456 14.38 25.65 10.04
C ILE A 456 14.25 24.14 9.99
N ARG A 457 13.42 23.57 10.87
CA ARG A 457 13.18 22.12 10.87
C ARG A 457 12.09 21.74 9.90
N THR A 458 12.36 20.76 9.04
CA THR A 458 11.34 20.17 8.17
C THR A 458 10.31 19.38 8.98
N ASN A 459 9.20 19.04 8.35
CA ASN A 459 8.33 17.98 8.82
C ASN A 459 9.09 16.64 8.99
N THR A 460 8.47 15.69 9.65
CA THR A 460 9.00 14.34 9.85
C THR A 460 8.51 13.38 8.77
N ALA A 461 9.39 12.94 7.88
CA ALA A 461 9.12 11.88 6.91
C ALA A 461 9.09 10.51 7.61
N THR A 462 7.99 9.78 7.45
CA THR A 462 7.76 8.52 8.15
C THR A 462 7.57 7.37 7.19
N THR A 463 8.35 6.29 7.34
CA THR A 463 8.14 5.03 6.64
C THR A 463 7.40 4.05 7.53
N ARG A 464 6.37 3.40 6.97
CA ARG A 464 5.51 2.42 7.66
C ARG A 464 5.49 1.10 6.92
N PHE A 465 5.09 0.03 7.62
CA PHE A 465 4.84 -1.26 7.00
C PHE A 465 3.36 -1.45 6.73
N ARG A 466 3.02 -2.00 5.54
CA ARG A 466 1.63 -2.28 5.16
C ARG A 466 1.00 -3.30 6.07
N LYS A 467 -0.26 -3.11 6.38
CA LYS A 467 -1.11 -4.15 6.95
C LYS A 467 -1.46 -5.12 5.82
N THR A 468 -0.77 -6.26 5.74
CA THR A 468 -1.01 -7.29 4.73
C THR A 468 -1.54 -8.55 5.40
N LEU A 469 -2.30 -9.36 4.67
CA LEU A 469 -2.67 -10.70 5.10
C LEU A 469 -1.53 -11.67 4.80
N SER A 470 -1.22 -12.52 5.77
CA SER A 470 -0.21 -13.56 5.68
C SER A 470 -0.91 -14.91 5.59
N PRO A 471 -0.80 -15.64 4.48
CA PRO A 471 -1.18 -17.04 4.43
C PRO A 471 -0.37 -17.86 5.42
N ILE A 472 -0.99 -18.89 5.97
CA ILE A 472 -0.42 -19.76 6.99
C ILE A 472 -0.57 -21.20 6.49
N LEU A 473 0.50 -21.99 6.62
CA LEU A 473 0.49 -23.42 6.45
C LEU A 473 0.86 -24.05 7.80
N THR A 474 0.11 -25.07 8.24
CA THR A 474 0.38 -25.83 9.45
C THR A 474 0.47 -27.31 9.14
N LEU A 475 1.46 -27.98 9.74
CA LEU A 475 1.64 -29.45 9.66
C LEU A 475 2.09 -29.95 11.02
N GLY A 476 1.45 -30.99 11.56
CA GLY A 476 1.80 -31.48 12.89
C GLY A 476 1.09 -32.74 13.30
N ALA A 477 1.15 -32.99 14.61
CA ALA A 477 0.47 -34.10 15.26
C ALA A 477 -0.43 -33.57 16.39
N SER A 478 -1.55 -34.25 16.59
CA SER A 478 -2.47 -33.96 17.68
C SER A 478 -2.77 -35.25 18.46
N HIS A 479 -3.06 -35.10 19.74
CA HIS A 479 -3.47 -36.20 20.60
C HIS A 479 -4.62 -35.75 21.51
N THR A 480 -5.52 -36.70 21.78
CA THR A 480 -6.64 -36.51 22.73
C THR A 480 -6.26 -37.15 24.06
N PHE A 481 -6.27 -36.37 25.12
CA PHE A 481 -5.99 -36.82 26.47
C PHE A 481 -7.31 -36.94 27.25
N GLY A 482 -7.34 -37.84 28.19
CA GLY A 482 -8.48 -38.07 29.09
C GLY A 482 -9.32 -39.27 28.70
N THR A 483 -9.85 -39.96 29.68
CA THR A 483 -10.76 -41.08 29.51
C THR A 483 -12.21 -40.58 29.68
N PRO A 484 -13.11 -40.94 28.77
CA PRO A 484 -14.54 -40.70 29.00
C PRO A 484 -14.98 -41.49 30.22
N LYS A 485 -15.88 -40.90 31.03
CA LYS A 485 -16.53 -41.60 32.13
C LYS A 485 -17.65 -42.52 31.63
N GLU A 486 -17.36 -43.41 30.73
CA GLU A 486 -18.24 -44.55 30.47
C GLU A 486 -17.76 -45.71 31.31
N HIS A 487 -18.61 -46.22 32.20
CA HIS A 487 -18.24 -47.15 33.26
C HIS A 487 -17.73 -48.52 32.80
N THR A 488 -17.84 -48.82 31.49
CA THR A 488 -17.58 -50.18 30.96
C THR A 488 -16.55 -50.27 29.86
N LEU A 489 -16.11 -49.14 29.24
CA LEU A 489 -15.17 -49.14 28.13
C LEU A 489 -13.95 -48.26 28.40
N LYS A 490 -12.77 -48.85 28.33
CA LYS A 490 -11.50 -48.11 28.31
C LYS A 490 -11.22 -47.61 26.93
N HIS A 491 -11.11 -46.28 26.75
CA HIS A 491 -10.85 -45.68 25.45
C HIS A 491 -9.38 -45.25 25.36
N GLN A 492 -8.69 -45.62 24.27
CA GLN A 492 -7.36 -45.17 23.92
C GLN A 492 -7.43 -44.42 22.59
N PHE A 493 -6.85 -43.22 22.55
CA PHE A 493 -6.76 -42.42 21.34
C PHE A 493 -5.37 -42.56 20.73
N SER A 494 -5.28 -42.80 19.42
CA SER A 494 -4.02 -42.74 18.70
C SER A 494 -3.63 -41.28 18.42
N PRO A 495 -2.33 -40.97 18.32
CA PRO A 495 -1.91 -39.68 17.76
C PRO A 495 -2.45 -39.49 16.36
N GLY A 496 -2.95 -38.29 16.07
CA GLY A 496 -3.45 -37.91 14.76
C GLY A 496 -2.45 -37.01 14.01
N VAL A 497 -2.33 -37.22 12.70
CA VAL A 497 -1.61 -36.28 11.83
C VAL A 497 -2.56 -35.16 11.41
N GLN A 498 -2.07 -33.91 11.47
CA GLN A 498 -2.88 -32.74 11.09
C GLN A 498 -2.20 -31.90 10.02
N ILE A 499 -2.99 -31.39 9.09
CA ILE A 499 -2.60 -30.41 8.08
C ILE A 499 -3.63 -29.30 8.03
N GLY A 500 -3.17 -28.06 7.87
CA GLY A 500 -4.09 -26.92 7.82
C GLY A 500 -3.55 -25.71 7.12
N PHE A 501 -4.49 -24.84 6.75
CA PHE A 501 -4.26 -23.56 6.11
C PHE A 501 -4.94 -22.47 6.92
N GLY A 502 -4.39 -21.26 6.87
CA GLY A 502 -4.95 -20.14 7.60
C GLY A 502 -4.52 -18.80 7.03
N ILE A 503 -5.05 -17.76 7.66
CA ILE A 503 -4.73 -16.37 7.36
C ILE A 503 -4.60 -15.58 8.66
N ALA A 504 -3.68 -14.63 8.67
CA ALA A 504 -3.55 -13.64 9.73
C ALA A 504 -2.97 -12.34 9.15
N PRO A 505 -3.24 -11.16 9.74
CA PRO A 505 -2.53 -9.96 9.35
C PRO A 505 -1.04 -10.07 9.72
N THR A 506 -0.18 -9.46 8.90
CA THR A 506 1.24 -9.27 9.26
C THR A 506 1.32 -8.23 10.36
N ALA A 507 1.33 -8.64 11.61
CA ALA A 507 1.20 -7.77 12.77
C ALA A 507 2.55 -7.30 13.33
N PRO A 508 2.64 -6.05 13.83
CA PRO A 508 3.78 -5.57 14.58
C PRO A 508 3.88 -6.27 15.95
N TYR A 509 5.05 -6.19 16.60
CA TYR A 509 5.21 -6.66 17.98
C TYR A 509 4.37 -5.84 18.95
N LYS A 510 4.02 -6.46 20.09
CA LYS A 510 3.28 -5.83 21.19
C LYS A 510 1.92 -5.24 20.77
N ARG A 511 1.26 -5.88 19.80
CA ARG A 511 -0.12 -5.56 19.40
C ARG A 511 -0.91 -6.84 19.16
N PRO A 512 -2.16 -6.92 19.64
CA PRO A 512 -3.04 -8.05 19.36
C PRO A 512 -3.45 -8.07 17.90
N PHE A 513 -3.62 -9.27 17.33
CA PHE A 513 -4.11 -9.50 15.98
C PHE A 513 -4.92 -10.80 15.93
N TRP A 514 -5.82 -10.91 14.97
CA TRP A 514 -6.60 -12.11 14.75
C TRP A 514 -5.86 -13.11 13.86
N GLN A 515 -6.16 -14.40 14.05
CA GLN A 515 -5.72 -15.48 13.18
C GLN A 515 -6.86 -16.47 13.03
N ALA A 516 -7.17 -16.87 11.80
CA ALA A 516 -8.17 -17.89 11.49
C ALA A 516 -7.52 -19.00 10.66
N GLU A 517 -7.86 -20.23 10.98
CA GLU A 517 -7.31 -21.41 10.34
C GLU A 517 -8.43 -22.42 10.03
N ILE A 518 -8.17 -23.30 9.11
CA ILE A 518 -8.94 -24.50 8.88
C ILE A 518 -7.94 -25.64 8.79
N TYR A 519 -8.14 -26.71 9.55
CA TYR A 519 -7.29 -27.87 9.46
C TYR A 519 -8.06 -29.17 9.63
N THR A 520 -7.49 -30.23 9.11
CA THR A 520 -7.98 -31.59 9.24
C THR A 520 -6.97 -32.43 9.99
N SER A 521 -7.49 -33.36 10.79
CA SER A 521 -6.67 -34.38 11.43
C SER A 521 -7.33 -35.74 11.33
N TYR A 522 -6.47 -36.78 11.14
CA TYR A 522 -6.91 -38.16 11.11
C TYR A 522 -6.39 -38.87 12.36
N PHE A 523 -7.28 -39.49 13.14
CA PHE A 523 -6.93 -40.18 14.38
C PHE A 523 -7.82 -41.41 14.62
N GLY A 524 -7.34 -42.37 15.42
CA GLY A 524 -8.07 -43.55 15.81
C GLY A 524 -8.50 -43.53 17.28
N ARG A 525 -9.61 -44.18 17.58
CA ARG A 525 -10.07 -44.51 18.92
C ARG A 525 -10.19 -46.02 19.05
N LYS A 526 -9.44 -46.64 19.94
CA LYS A 526 -9.60 -48.02 20.36
C LYS A 526 -10.36 -48.04 21.68
N SER A 527 -11.37 -48.89 21.75
CA SER A 527 -12.18 -49.06 22.94
C SER A 527 -12.20 -50.53 23.27
N GLU A 528 -11.88 -50.83 24.52
CA GLU A 528 -11.87 -52.18 25.06
C GLU A 528 -12.68 -52.21 26.36
N SER A 529 -13.63 -53.16 26.46
CA SER A 529 -14.29 -53.41 27.75
C SER A 529 -13.47 -54.39 28.55
N ASP A 530 -13.39 -54.19 29.85
CA ASP A 530 -13.07 -55.27 30.77
C ASP A 530 -14.13 -56.34 30.59
N GLU A 531 -13.81 -57.58 30.92
CA GLU A 531 -14.77 -58.68 30.83
C GLU A 531 -16.02 -58.35 31.61
N ILE A 532 -17.19 -58.37 30.90
CA ILE A 532 -18.48 -58.10 31.50
C ILE A 532 -19.10 -59.45 31.83
N GLU A 533 -19.49 -59.68 33.12
CA GLU A 533 -20.30 -60.86 33.49
C GLU A 533 -21.67 -60.70 32.89
N GLU A 534 -21.89 -61.35 31.76
CA GLU A 534 -23.14 -61.42 31.02
C GLU A 534 -23.31 -62.85 30.55
N ARG A 535 -24.37 -63.52 30.99
CA ARG A 535 -24.66 -64.91 30.59
C ARG A 535 -25.65 -64.93 29.45
N GLY A 536 -25.33 -65.73 28.42
CA GLY A 536 -26.20 -65.87 27.23
C GLY A 536 -25.74 -66.97 26.32
N THR A 537 -26.44 -67.10 25.22
CA THR A 537 -26.16 -68.07 24.14
C THR A 537 -25.97 -67.32 22.85
N ILE A 538 -24.92 -67.69 22.09
CA ILE A 538 -24.73 -67.19 20.70
C ILE A 538 -24.76 -68.38 19.77
N GLU A 539 -25.22 -68.12 18.53
CA GLU A 539 -25.14 -69.07 17.43
C GLU A 539 -24.01 -68.69 16.47
N TYR A 540 -23.15 -69.60 16.14
CA TYR A 540 -22.06 -69.40 15.20
C TYR A 540 -21.91 -70.63 14.28
N LEU A 541 -21.34 -70.41 13.09
CA LEU A 541 -21.15 -71.43 12.09
C LEU A 541 -19.80 -72.15 12.31
N VAL A 542 -19.84 -73.48 12.46
CA VAL A 542 -18.69 -74.34 12.43
C VAL A 542 -18.94 -75.42 11.38
N ASP A 543 -18.10 -75.53 10.38
CA ASP A 543 -18.25 -76.52 9.27
C ASP A 543 -19.65 -76.54 8.63
N ASP A 544 -20.20 -75.37 8.31
CA ASP A 544 -21.55 -75.16 7.79
C ASP A 544 -22.71 -75.59 8.71
N GLN A 545 -22.44 -75.95 9.95
CA GLN A 545 -23.48 -76.24 10.96
C GLN A 545 -23.58 -75.12 11.98
N THR A 546 -24.81 -74.69 12.26
CA THR A 546 -25.07 -73.69 13.32
C THR A 546 -24.92 -74.35 14.68
N THR A 547 -23.89 -73.94 15.44
CA THR A 547 -23.60 -74.41 16.78
C THR A 547 -23.96 -73.37 17.81
N LYS A 548 -24.63 -73.74 18.90
CA LYS A 548 -24.95 -72.85 20.05
C LYS A 548 -23.82 -72.89 21.06
N PHE A 549 -23.30 -71.75 21.42
CA PHE A 549 -22.26 -71.60 22.44
C PHE A 549 -22.84 -70.78 23.60
N GLU A 550 -22.76 -71.35 24.78
CA GLU A 550 -23.11 -70.66 26.04
C GLU A 550 -21.90 -69.88 26.51
N TYR A 551 -22.10 -68.60 26.87
CA TYR A 551 -21.02 -67.79 27.38
C TYR A 551 -21.39 -67.17 28.75
N SER A 552 -20.38 -66.92 29.57
CA SER A 552 -20.52 -66.31 30.92
C SER A 552 -19.97 -64.86 30.97
N ARG A 553 -19.14 -64.53 30.00
CA ARG A 553 -18.49 -63.18 29.93
C ARG A 553 -18.32 -62.76 28.49
N ILE A 554 -18.35 -61.41 28.28
CA ILE A 554 -18.07 -60.79 26.96
C ILE A 554 -17.00 -59.76 27.14
N GLN A 555 -16.05 -59.74 26.19
CA GLN A 555 -15.11 -58.65 25.99
C GLN A 555 -15.31 -58.01 24.64
N LYS A 556 -15.51 -56.70 24.61
CA LYS A 556 -15.83 -55.96 23.37
C LYS A 556 -14.62 -55.11 22.96
N PHE A 557 -14.23 -55.26 21.71
CA PHE A 557 -13.20 -54.48 21.08
C PHE A 557 -13.80 -53.65 19.96
N GLU A 558 -13.54 -52.34 19.96
CA GLU A 558 -14.00 -51.44 18.91
C GLU A 558 -12.84 -50.56 18.47
N GLU A 559 -12.58 -50.48 17.20
CA GLU A 559 -11.67 -49.54 16.59
C GLU A 559 -12.42 -48.62 15.64
N ARG A 560 -12.35 -47.33 15.87
CA ARG A 560 -13.00 -46.30 15.05
C ARG A 560 -11.98 -45.27 14.63
N ASN A 561 -11.93 -44.99 13.32
CA ASN A 561 -11.06 -43.96 12.76
C ASN A 561 -11.90 -42.75 12.33
N TYR A 562 -11.41 -41.57 12.67
CA TYR A 562 -12.10 -40.31 12.46
C TYR A 562 -11.29 -39.36 11.62
N LEU A 563 -11.96 -38.67 10.72
CA LEU A 563 -11.49 -37.44 10.08
C LEU A 563 -12.10 -36.26 10.84
N SER A 564 -11.26 -35.46 11.49
CA SER A 564 -11.69 -34.26 12.25
C SER A 564 -11.47 -33.03 11.41
N LEU A 565 -12.54 -32.25 11.20
CA LEU A 565 -12.47 -30.91 10.61
C LEU A 565 -12.54 -29.87 11.74
N GLN A 566 -11.59 -28.92 11.76
CA GLN A 566 -11.47 -27.94 12.80
C GLN A 566 -11.25 -26.54 12.22
N ILE A 567 -11.94 -25.55 12.80
CA ILE A 567 -11.87 -24.14 12.39
C ILE A 567 -11.55 -23.30 13.63
N PRO A 568 -10.25 -23.14 13.98
CA PRO A 568 -9.85 -22.28 15.08
C PRO A 568 -9.81 -20.82 14.66
N VAL A 569 -10.37 -19.97 15.51
CA VAL A 569 -10.26 -18.51 15.43
C VAL A 569 -9.68 -18.01 16.74
N GLN A 570 -8.67 -17.18 16.69
CA GLN A 570 -7.92 -16.74 17.86
C GLN A 570 -7.48 -15.28 17.77
N ILE A 571 -7.27 -14.68 18.92
CA ILE A 571 -6.52 -13.44 19.10
C ILE A 571 -5.13 -13.81 19.55
N ARG A 572 -4.12 -13.28 18.89
CA ARG A 572 -2.70 -13.53 19.16
C ARG A 572 -1.97 -12.26 19.54
N TYR A 573 -0.87 -12.44 20.30
CA TYR A 573 0.02 -11.37 20.71
C TYR A 573 1.48 -11.80 20.55
N ASN A 574 2.24 -11.07 19.71
CA ASN A 574 3.67 -11.29 19.53
C ASN A 574 4.44 -10.56 20.62
N ILE A 575 4.93 -11.30 21.62
CA ILE A 575 5.69 -10.76 22.76
C ILE A 575 7.03 -10.21 22.27
N ASN A 576 7.71 -10.97 21.40
CA ASN A 576 9.00 -10.62 20.81
C ASN A 576 9.14 -11.29 19.41
N PRO A 577 10.25 -11.15 18.67
CA PRO A 577 10.45 -11.77 17.37
C PRO A 577 10.30 -13.29 17.33
N TYR A 578 10.49 -13.96 18.48
CA TYR A 578 10.61 -15.41 18.58
C TYR A 578 9.49 -16.06 19.38
N PHE A 579 8.66 -15.29 20.07
CA PHE A 579 7.64 -15.84 20.95
C PHE A 579 6.30 -15.14 20.81
N SER A 580 5.23 -15.93 20.69
CA SER A 580 3.85 -15.46 20.52
C SER A 580 2.87 -16.34 21.27
N VAL A 581 1.84 -15.73 21.83
CA VAL A 581 0.75 -16.40 22.53
C VAL A 581 -0.58 -16.08 21.88
N GLY A 582 -1.49 -17.05 21.83
CA GLY A 582 -2.84 -16.90 21.29
C GLY A 582 -3.88 -17.54 22.19
N ILE A 583 -5.08 -17.00 22.18
CA ILE A 583 -6.26 -17.54 22.86
C ILE A 583 -7.44 -17.48 21.88
N GLY A 584 -8.24 -18.53 21.85
CA GLY A 584 -9.35 -18.61 20.91
C GLY A 584 -10.33 -19.74 21.16
N ALA A 585 -11.18 -19.95 20.20
CA ALA A 585 -12.11 -21.06 20.15
C ALA A 585 -12.06 -21.78 18.80
N SER A 586 -12.23 -23.09 18.80
CA SER A 586 -12.23 -23.94 17.63
C SER A 586 -13.57 -24.65 17.47
N GLY A 587 -14.24 -24.48 16.35
CA GLY A 587 -15.31 -25.35 15.92
C GLY A 587 -14.72 -26.68 15.45
N ARG A 588 -15.16 -27.81 16.00
CA ARG A 588 -14.68 -29.15 15.65
C ARG A 588 -15.82 -30.09 15.32
N LYS A 589 -15.69 -30.84 14.22
CA LYS A 589 -16.58 -31.93 13.82
C LYS A 589 -15.75 -33.15 13.47
N ASP A 590 -16.02 -34.26 14.13
CA ASP A 590 -15.38 -35.55 13.87
C ASP A 590 -16.33 -36.41 13.03
N ILE A 591 -15.84 -36.87 11.89
CA ILE A 591 -16.55 -37.72 10.92
C ILE A 591 -15.92 -39.09 10.99
N ASN A 592 -16.71 -40.11 11.28
CA ASN A 592 -16.26 -41.47 11.35
C ASN A 592 -16.08 -42.06 9.92
N VAL A 593 -14.87 -42.54 9.63
CA VAL A 593 -14.47 -42.98 8.29
C VAL A 593 -14.41 -44.51 8.20
N LYS A 594 -13.81 -45.15 9.21
CA LYS A 594 -13.58 -46.57 9.23
C LYS A 594 -13.87 -47.14 10.61
N ASN A 595 -14.53 -48.28 10.66
CA ASN A 595 -14.88 -49.02 11.87
C ASN A 595 -14.48 -50.49 11.73
N ALA A 596 -14.02 -51.04 12.85
CA ALA A 596 -13.86 -52.47 13.05
C ALA A 596 -14.31 -52.81 14.46
N GLY A 597 -15.09 -53.84 14.62
CA GLY A 597 -15.57 -54.32 15.91
C GLY A 597 -15.39 -55.82 16.04
N GLU A 598 -15.03 -56.30 17.21
CA GLU A 598 -14.94 -57.70 17.56
C GLU A 598 -15.54 -57.91 18.96
N ASN A 599 -16.41 -58.88 19.10
CA ASN A 599 -16.87 -59.35 20.41
C ASN A 599 -16.18 -60.69 20.70
N LYS A 600 -15.52 -60.79 21.84
CA LYS A 600 -14.92 -62.01 22.35
C LYS A 600 -15.84 -62.56 23.45
N TYR A 601 -16.47 -63.68 23.16
CA TYR A 601 -17.37 -64.39 24.06
C TYR A 601 -16.52 -65.45 24.81
N ILE A 602 -16.59 -65.52 26.14
CA ILE A 602 -15.76 -66.35 26.98
C ILE A 602 -16.67 -67.22 27.88
N ASN A 603 -16.42 -68.55 27.84
CA ASN A 603 -17.03 -69.50 28.78
C ASN A 603 -15.91 -70.23 29.51
N THR A 604 -15.85 -70.04 30.82
CA THR A 604 -14.88 -70.75 31.69
C THR A 604 -15.43 -72.10 32.08
N VAL A 605 -14.87 -73.17 31.53
CA VAL A 605 -15.28 -74.55 31.82
C VAL A 605 -14.24 -75.26 32.69
N GLN A 606 -14.68 -76.14 33.55
CA GLN A 606 -13.78 -76.96 34.36
C GLN A 606 -13.18 -78.08 33.48
N SER A 607 -11.88 -78.14 33.39
CA SER A 607 -11.18 -79.22 32.64
C SER A 607 -11.36 -80.55 33.37
N PRO A 608 -11.39 -81.66 32.63
CA PRO A 608 -11.42 -82.99 33.24
C PRO A 608 -10.23 -83.30 34.18
N THR A 609 -9.16 -82.54 34.08
CA THR A 609 -7.95 -82.62 34.93
C THR A 609 -8.02 -81.73 36.18
N GLY A 610 -9.17 -81.08 36.45
CA GLY A 610 -9.41 -80.30 37.65
C GLY A 610 -9.05 -78.80 37.57
N GLY A 611 -8.52 -78.33 36.44
CA GLY A 611 -8.28 -76.88 36.23
C GLY A 611 -9.46 -76.19 35.52
N PHE A 612 -9.48 -74.86 35.53
CA PHE A 612 -10.41 -74.07 34.75
C PHE A 612 -9.77 -73.66 33.41
N GLN A 613 -10.48 -73.80 32.30
CA GLN A 613 -10.02 -73.41 31.00
C GLN A 613 -11.07 -72.46 30.34
N ASP A 614 -10.58 -71.37 29.76
CA ASP A 614 -11.46 -70.43 29.01
C ASP A 614 -11.58 -70.89 27.54
N ILE A 615 -12.81 -71.08 27.09
CA ILE A 615 -13.15 -71.29 25.71
C ILE A 615 -13.57 -69.93 25.15
N GLU A 616 -12.89 -69.49 24.10
CA GLU A 616 -13.11 -68.16 23.54
C GLU A 616 -13.67 -68.30 22.10
N ILE A 617 -14.72 -67.51 21.80
CA ILE A 617 -15.23 -67.34 20.45
C ILE A 617 -15.21 -65.85 20.09
N LYS A 618 -14.60 -65.56 18.94
CA LYS A 618 -14.47 -64.21 18.39
C LYS A 618 -15.45 -64.06 17.24
N ILE A 619 -16.25 -62.99 17.29
CA ILE A 619 -17.24 -62.67 16.25
C ILE A 619 -17.03 -61.25 15.83
N ASP A 620 -16.80 -61.01 14.57
CA ASP A 620 -16.75 -59.66 14.00
C ASP A 620 -18.13 -58.99 14.10
N LYS A 621 -18.11 -57.75 14.58
CA LYS A 621 -19.29 -56.93 14.73
C LYS A 621 -19.24 -55.75 13.75
N ILE A 622 -20.30 -55.63 12.95
CA ILE A 622 -20.47 -54.42 12.12
C ILE A 622 -20.87 -53.27 13.05
N LEU A 623 -20.04 -52.25 13.12
CA LEU A 623 -20.31 -51.04 13.89
C LEU A 623 -20.97 -50.00 13.02
N GLU A 624 -22.05 -49.39 13.51
CA GLU A 624 -22.67 -48.24 12.89
C GLU A 624 -21.73 -47.01 12.92
N LYS A 625 -21.87 -46.17 11.91
CA LYS A 625 -21.09 -44.90 11.83
C LYS A 625 -21.54 -43.96 12.93
N GLU A 626 -20.58 -43.50 13.72
CA GLU A 626 -20.79 -42.53 14.79
C GLU A 626 -20.25 -41.16 14.37
N ASN A 627 -21.14 -40.21 14.10
CA ASN A 627 -20.74 -38.83 13.80
C ASN A 627 -20.94 -37.96 15.04
N SER A 628 -19.87 -37.24 15.44
CA SER A 628 -19.99 -36.34 16.56
C SER A 628 -20.72 -35.04 16.19
N PRO A 629 -21.52 -34.45 17.12
CA PRO A 629 -22.06 -33.12 16.90
C PRO A 629 -20.94 -32.08 16.78
N LEU A 630 -21.28 -30.92 16.19
CA LEU A 630 -20.36 -29.78 16.17
C LEU A 630 -20.06 -29.35 17.60
N LYS A 631 -18.78 -29.29 17.95
CA LYS A 631 -18.28 -28.87 19.28
C LYS A 631 -17.53 -27.57 19.17
N ILE A 632 -17.65 -26.72 20.16
CA ILE A 632 -16.86 -25.48 20.28
C ILE A 632 -15.94 -25.64 21.48
N ASN A 633 -14.64 -25.66 21.22
CA ASN A 633 -13.59 -25.89 22.21
C ASN A 633 -12.73 -24.65 22.38
N PRO A 634 -12.67 -24.04 23.56
CA PRO A 634 -11.70 -23.00 23.85
C PRO A 634 -10.28 -23.58 23.86
N PHE A 635 -9.31 -22.78 23.41
CA PHE A 635 -7.92 -23.21 23.36
C PHE A 635 -6.95 -22.08 23.66
N ILE A 636 -5.74 -22.48 24.05
CA ILE A 636 -4.56 -21.64 24.17
C ILE A 636 -3.49 -22.13 23.22
N ASP A 637 -2.69 -21.23 22.67
CA ASP A 637 -1.74 -21.52 21.59
C ASP A 637 -0.43 -20.75 21.79
N PHE A 638 0.70 -21.44 21.76
CA PHE A 638 2.04 -20.88 21.91
C PHE A 638 2.85 -21.14 20.65
N ASN A 639 3.56 -20.11 20.12
CA ASN A 639 4.47 -20.30 19.01
C ASN A 639 5.87 -19.80 19.35
N ILE A 640 6.87 -20.61 18.97
CA ILE A 640 8.29 -20.33 19.19
C ILE A 640 8.99 -20.41 17.83
N GLY A 641 9.69 -19.34 17.43
CA GLY A 641 10.37 -19.23 16.15
C GLY A 641 10.09 -17.91 15.44
N SER A 642 10.03 -17.88 14.13
CA SER A 642 9.75 -16.65 13.37
C SER A 642 8.26 -16.29 13.41
N VAL A 643 7.81 -15.70 14.53
CA VAL A 643 6.38 -15.49 14.80
C VAL A 643 5.65 -14.51 13.89
N GLN A 644 6.37 -13.64 13.18
CA GLN A 644 5.74 -12.72 12.21
C GLN A 644 5.69 -13.32 10.80
N LEU A 645 6.84 -13.74 10.28
CA LEU A 645 6.98 -14.33 8.96
C LEU A 645 8.07 -15.41 8.99
N GLY A 646 7.78 -16.57 8.42
CA GLY A 646 8.68 -17.71 8.39
C GLY A 646 8.25 -18.87 9.28
N PRO A 647 9.14 -19.83 9.52
CA PRO A 647 8.83 -21.04 10.30
C PRO A 647 8.79 -20.75 11.81
N ALA A 648 7.84 -21.40 12.49
CA ALA A 648 7.79 -21.48 13.94
C ALA A 648 7.24 -22.84 14.37
N LEU A 649 7.52 -23.25 15.61
CA LEU A 649 6.91 -24.40 16.26
C LEU A 649 5.72 -23.90 17.09
N GLY A 650 4.57 -24.56 16.96
CA GLY A 650 3.35 -24.27 17.70
C GLY A 650 2.97 -25.40 18.66
N ILE A 651 2.45 -25.02 19.82
CA ILE A 651 1.83 -25.92 20.80
C ILE A 651 0.45 -25.37 21.10
N ARG A 652 -0.59 -26.18 20.83
CA ARG A 652 -2.00 -25.82 21.07
C ARG A 652 -2.63 -26.78 22.06
N MET A 653 -3.36 -26.25 23.04
CA MET A 653 -4.13 -27.01 24.00
C MET A 653 -5.57 -26.53 23.97
N ALA A 654 -6.49 -27.44 23.66
CA ALA A 654 -7.93 -27.20 23.61
C ALA A 654 -8.65 -28.01 24.66
N TYR A 655 -9.67 -27.42 25.26
CA TYR A 655 -10.50 -28.05 26.31
C TYR A 655 -11.90 -28.38 25.76
N ASP A 656 -12.37 -29.62 26.03
CA ASP A 656 -13.74 -30.06 25.75
C ASP A 656 -14.52 -30.20 27.07
N LYS A 657 -15.78 -29.79 27.09
CA LYS A 657 -16.67 -29.91 28.28
C LYS A 657 -16.80 -31.32 28.82
N ASN A 658 -16.58 -32.35 28.01
CA ASN A 658 -16.65 -33.76 28.40
C ASN A 658 -15.33 -34.26 29.00
N GLN A 659 -14.55 -33.40 29.65
CA GLN A 659 -13.26 -33.70 30.33
C GLN A 659 -12.16 -34.27 29.43
N LYS A 660 -12.29 -34.06 28.10
CA LYS A 660 -11.21 -34.42 27.16
C LYS A 660 -10.41 -33.18 26.83
N SER A 661 -9.10 -33.27 26.92
CA SER A 661 -8.21 -32.22 26.47
C SER A 661 -7.57 -32.66 25.15
N HIS A 662 -7.48 -31.77 24.19
CA HIS A 662 -6.78 -32.01 22.93
C HIS A 662 -5.51 -31.18 22.90
N GLY A 663 -4.39 -31.83 22.70
CA GLY A 663 -3.09 -31.20 22.53
C GLY A 663 -2.57 -31.40 21.11
N GLY A 664 -1.89 -30.39 20.55
CA GLY A 664 -1.23 -30.52 19.26
C GLY A 664 0.12 -29.81 19.26
N ILE A 665 1.09 -30.45 18.61
CA ILE A 665 2.39 -29.86 18.30
C ILE A 665 2.47 -29.77 16.78
N TYR A 666 2.80 -28.59 16.26
CA TYR A 666 2.78 -28.35 14.83
C TYR A 666 3.86 -27.36 14.39
N GLY A 667 4.40 -27.60 13.21
CA GLY A 667 5.13 -26.58 12.48
C GLY A 667 4.15 -25.60 11.82
N ILE A 668 4.41 -24.32 11.94
CA ILE A 668 3.64 -23.25 11.29
C ILE A 668 4.57 -22.43 10.43
N PHE A 669 4.16 -22.20 9.19
CA PHE A 669 4.87 -21.31 8.28
C PHE A 669 3.95 -20.15 7.88
N ARG A 670 4.40 -18.93 8.15
CA ARG A 670 3.72 -17.68 7.76
C ARG A 670 4.44 -17.06 6.56
N PHE A 671 3.69 -16.85 5.48
CA PHE A 671 4.22 -16.31 4.22
C PHE A 671 4.19 -14.78 4.17
#